data_0530096f8e07d7ee46ce0601479e63f2
#
_entry.id   0530096f8e07d7ee46ce0601479e63f2
#
_cell.length_a   1.000
_cell.length_b   1.000
_cell.length_c   1.000
_cell.angle_alpha   90.00
_cell.angle_beta   90.00
_cell.angle_gamma   90.00
#
_symmetry.space_group_name_H-M   'P 1'
#
loop_
_entity.id
_entity.type
_entity.pdbx_description
1 polymer ?
#
loop_
_entity_poly.entity_id
_entity_poly.type
_entity_poly.pdbx_seq_one_letter_code
_entity_poly.pdbx_strand_id
1 'polypeptide(L)'
;MFKLQKRKVAKTRSLQVTLFAILCFGSIYTLPAQTEDTRVAATWQVQKYDIAATLPANDTDRNLTAKAKLDLKNVSSRPAGTLTLRTSTAADITGVAVNGAANEFTKGEEKTGTGSLQRVVVRMPSVAAGGTVSVTVDYKLNVRDNSGLAALSSAGSQFLPLGFWYPTPNSWFFARGADHAPTRVQINGVSGKTIVAPGQETSGAFDTKQSIQPFFLVGDWERMDGSGGIAVYLPNGSAPEAKARGNELSAIASEAASFISGILGASSDAQFKLVAVRRGAGFSSGGVILVDEAVLRRPKVDSQTALNVAEGVAKTWLGGTVALSGDGSGAIREGLARYLATQFIENKYGKDVADVERSRHRVAYAAVTQRDAPISTVSPLDDYYYSVVANKGAMIWRLMAIKAGQAEFTSRLKTALQDGSASLAEVRAAFPEQKEFLDYAFDQVTDTNLQAGLPQAGQGEWKVALRNTGAVDVTVNVEAVQENGQRMNAPATVRAKNFSEVIFRTPGRIRRVEIDREKLYPQTDYSDDIAPRELTDTDPLLAVKRSFDKQDYANAEKTARLVLADAPRFDDVRVLLARSLLALGRTAEAEKEFKTVLDERLPTARSMGWALVGLADIAQRAGQNEQAVRYATEALRADTEYGASLAARNIRNRAGNRTADATVTAFFDQWDRAAAGNQKAQLDALVLPGEASRFSGGVAGQTAQWKTNISHVDMIDANTALVEANMSIKLLNRDPESGMAVFRLHRAGNGWKLGSVDVFEVR
;
A
#
# COMPACT_ATOMS: atom_id res chain seq x y z
N MET A 1 9.61 -46.63 -21.51
CA MET A 1 10.59 -47.74 -21.37
C MET A 1 11.27 -47.57 -20.01
N PHE A 2 11.21 -48.65 -19.18
CA PHE A 2 11.91 -48.90 -17.91
C PHE A 2 11.55 -48.00 -16.71
N LYS A 3 11.29 -48.53 -15.54
CA LYS A 3 10.78 -49.79 -14.91
C LYS A 3 10.54 -49.48 -13.44
N LEU A 4 9.42 -49.91 -12.96
CA LEU A 4 9.08 -50.03 -11.52
C LEU A 4 10.11 -50.90 -10.76
N GLN A 5 10.35 -50.54 -9.52
CA GLN A 5 10.67 -51.54 -8.48
C GLN A 5 9.89 -51.28 -7.18
N LYS A 6 9.00 -52.21 -6.93
CA LYS A 6 8.34 -52.47 -5.61
C LYS A 6 9.35 -53.12 -4.66
N ARG A 7 9.32 -52.81 -3.38
CA ARG A 7 9.73 -53.76 -2.34
C ARG A 7 8.74 -53.77 -1.16
N LYS A 8 8.49 -55.03 -0.78
CA LYS A 8 7.47 -55.57 0.12
C LYS A 8 7.80 -55.42 1.60
N VAL A 9 6.76 -55.18 2.34
CA VAL A 9 6.22 -55.77 3.60
C VAL A 9 7.10 -56.79 4.35
N ALA A 10 7.22 -56.59 5.66
CA ALA A 10 7.29 -57.65 6.66
C ALA A 10 6.52 -57.23 7.91
N LYS A 11 5.54 -58.06 8.26
CA LYS A 11 4.83 -58.18 9.54
C LYS A 11 5.71 -58.93 10.54
N THR A 12 5.61 -58.62 11.85
CA THR A 12 5.40 -59.63 12.90
C THR A 12 5.27 -59.00 14.31
N ARG A 13 4.17 -59.27 14.94
CA ARG A 13 3.83 -59.96 16.19
C ARG A 13 3.98 -59.21 17.52
N SER A 14 2.81 -59.13 18.08
CA SER A 14 2.34 -59.07 19.49
C SER A 14 3.23 -59.67 20.55
N LEU A 15 3.27 -59.05 21.75
CA LEU A 15 3.24 -59.73 23.04
C LEU A 15 2.46 -58.87 24.06
N GLN A 16 1.46 -59.53 24.69
CA GLN A 16 0.81 -59.14 25.92
C GLN A 16 1.77 -59.24 27.08
N VAL A 17 1.59 -58.43 28.15
CA VAL A 17 1.65 -58.87 29.53
C VAL A 17 1.39 -57.72 30.50
N THR A 18 0.28 -57.80 31.22
CA THR A 18 0.05 -57.81 32.67
C THR A 18 -0.07 -56.46 33.40
N LEU A 19 -1.28 -56.26 33.92
CA LEU A 19 -1.71 -55.38 35.01
C LEU A 19 -0.80 -55.50 36.24
N PHE A 20 -0.46 -54.33 36.84
CA PHE A 20 -0.29 -54.20 38.27
C PHE A 20 -1.02 -52.91 38.75
N ALA A 21 -2.06 -53.11 39.53
CA ALA A 21 -2.78 -52.04 40.20
C ALA A 21 -2.01 -51.71 41.50
N ILE A 22 -1.61 -50.45 41.66
CA ILE A 22 -1.29 -49.88 42.97
C ILE A 22 -2.18 -48.65 43.14
N LEU A 23 -3.16 -48.79 44.04
CA LEU A 23 -3.93 -47.67 44.59
C LEU A 23 -2.98 -46.85 45.51
N CYS A 24 -2.68 -45.62 45.09
CA CYS A 24 -2.27 -44.58 46.01
C CYS A 24 -3.28 -43.44 45.91
N PHE A 25 -4.07 -43.22 46.95
CA PHE A 25 -4.83 -42.01 47.18
C PHE A 25 -3.88 -40.84 47.28
N GLY A 26 -3.74 -40.06 46.19
CA GLY A 26 -3.04 -38.79 46.19
C GLY A 26 -4.02 -37.70 45.72
N SER A 27 -4.26 -36.74 46.58
CA SER A 27 -5.10 -35.55 46.33
C SER A 27 -4.80 -34.95 45.01
N ILE A 28 -5.78 -34.93 44.09
CA ILE A 28 -5.73 -34.23 42.81
C ILE A 28 -5.82 -32.73 43.10
N TYR A 29 -4.68 -32.07 43.23
CA TYR A 29 -4.61 -30.63 43.00
C TYR A 29 -4.75 -30.43 41.49
N THR A 30 -5.94 -30.07 41.06
CA THR A 30 -6.12 -29.48 39.72
C THR A 30 -5.38 -28.17 39.70
N LEU A 31 -4.13 -28.18 39.26
CA LEU A 31 -3.49 -26.98 38.77
C LEU A 31 -4.32 -26.50 37.58
N PRO A 32 -4.78 -25.25 37.58
CA PRO A 32 -5.36 -24.68 36.36
C PRO A 32 -4.30 -24.82 35.28
N ALA A 33 -4.66 -25.44 34.15
CA ALA A 33 -3.83 -25.40 32.94
C ALA A 33 -3.67 -23.95 32.60
N GLN A 34 -2.52 -23.37 32.96
CA GLN A 34 -2.05 -22.14 32.33
C GLN A 34 -1.85 -22.50 30.87
N THR A 35 -2.77 -22.08 30.03
CA THR A 35 -2.48 -21.86 28.62
C THR A 35 -1.39 -20.78 28.61
N GLU A 36 -0.14 -21.19 28.64
CA GLU A 36 0.98 -20.29 28.34
C GLU A 36 0.70 -19.75 26.95
N ASP A 37 0.34 -18.48 26.90
CA ASP A 37 0.38 -17.69 25.68
C ASP A 37 1.87 -17.65 25.26
N THR A 38 2.26 -18.54 24.37
CA THR A 38 3.63 -18.72 23.87
C THR A 38 4.14 -17.52 23.05
N ARG A 39 3.34 -16.44 22.94
CA ARG A 39 3.74 -15.19 22.28
C ARG A 39 4.75 -14.46 23.13
N VAL A 40 5.91 -14.21 22.53
CA VAL A 40 7.00 -13.48 23.19
C VAL A 40 6.56 -12.06 23.49
N ALA A 41 6.30 -11.75 24.77
CA ALA A 41 6.01 -10.39 25.19
C ALA A 41 7.27 -9.52 25.00
N ALA A 42 7.09 -8.25 24.62
CA ALA A 42 8.18 -7.30 24.59
C ALA A 42 8.77 -7.13 25.99
N THR A 43 10.10 -7.27 26.12
CA THR A 43 10.80 -6.99 27.40
C THR A 43 11.09 -5.50 27.54
N TRP A 44 11.41 -4.85 26.44
CA TRP A 44 11.85 -3.47 26.39
C TRP A 44 10.89 -2.63 25.58
N GLN A 45 10.47 -1.51 26.16
CA GLN A 45 9.72 -0.44 25.49
C GLN A 45 10.61 0.77 25.33
N VAL A 46 10.67 1.32 24.13
CA VAL A 46 11.35 2.58 23.88
C VAL A 46 10.50 3.73 24.46
N GLN A 47 11.14 4.59 25.24
CA GLN A 47 10.53 5.79 25.80
C GLN A 47 10.87 7.03 24.97
N LYS A 48 12.04 7.01 24.31
CA LYS A 48 12.48 8.08 23.42
C LYS A 48 13.58 7.58 22.49
N TYR A 49 13.54 8.05 21.24
CA TYR A 49 14.68 8.01 20.31
C TYR A 49 15.33 9.39 20.20
N ASP A 50 16.66 9.45 20.26
CA ASP A 50 17.44 10.63 19.90
C ASP A 50 18.52 10.17 18.91
N ILE A 51 18.36 10.55 17.63
CA ILE A 51 19.19 10.05 16.53
C ILE A 51 19.83 11.22 15.81
N ALA A 52 21.16 11.22 15.76
CA ALA A 52 21.94 12.09 14.90
C ALA A 52 22.49 11.27 13.72
N ALA A 53 22.13 11.65 12.51
CA ALA A 53 22.58 11.01 11.28
C ALA A 53 23.32 12.01 10.39
N THR A 54 24.38 11.55 9.73
CA THR A 54 25.19 12.38 8.83
C THR A 54 25.20 11.75 7.45
N LEU A 55 24.72 12.51 6.46
CA LEU A 55 24.78 12.12 5.04
C LEU A 55 26.21 12.30 4.51
N PRO A 56 26.65 11.48 3.56
CA PRO A 56 27.95 11.63 2.93
C PRO A 56 28.01 12.89 2.07
N ALA A 57 29.21 13.43 1.91
CA ALA A 57 29.44 14.65 1.14
C ALA A 57 29.27 14.47 -0.37
N ASN A 58 29.25 13.25 -0.88
CA ASN A 58 29.12 12.94 -2.30
C ASN A 58 28.42 11.58 -2.52
N ASP A 59 27.92 11.37 -3.74
CA ASP A 59 27.13 10.17 -4.11
C ASP A 59 27.95 8.87 -4.18
N THR A 60 29.28 8.95 -4.24
CA THR A 60 30.15 7.76 -4.32
C THR A 60 30.33 7.11 -2.95
N ASP A 61 30.27 7.87 -1.87
CA ASP A 61 30.18 7.33 -0.54
C ASP A 61 28.72 6.92 -0.27
N ARG A 62 28.52 5.63 -0.05
CA ARG A 62 27.21 5.00 0.13
C ARG A 62 26.88 4.76 1.59
N ASN A 63 27.53 5.45 2.54
CA ASN A 63 27.37 5.23 3.97
C ASN A 63 26.65 6.39 4.65
N LEU A 64 25.52 6.07 5.29
CA LEU A 64 24.95 6.91 6.34
C LEU A 64 25.71 6.62 7.63
N THR A 65 26.30 7.63 8.25
CA THR A 65 26.89 7.51 9.59
C THR A 65 25.88 8.01 10.61
N ALA A 66 25.61 7.23 11.66
CA ALA A 66 24.61 7.62 12.64
C ALA A 66 24.98 7.20 14.07
N LYS A 67 24.45 7.98 15.00
CA LYS A 67 24.46 7.71 16.44
C LYS A 67 23.01 7.72 16.91
N ALA A 68 22.52 6.59 17.43
CA ALA A 68 21.20 6.44 17.97
C ALA A 68 21.24 6.20 19.48
N LYS A 69 20.61 7.09 20.23
CA LYS A 69 20.37 6.93 21.66
C LYS A 69 18.92 6.51 21.86
N LEU A 70 18.72 5.42 22.61
CA LEU A 70 17.43 4.87 22.99
C LEU A 70 17.29 4.93 24.50
N ASP A 71 16.28 5.61 25.00
CA ASP A 71 15.85 5.51 26.39
C ASP A 71 14.80 4.40 26.47
N LEU A 72 15.12 3.35 27.24
CA LEU A 72 14.37 2.09 27.29
C LEU A 72 13.80 1.85 28.69
N LYS A 73 12.60 1.27 28.75
CA LYS A 73 11.96 0.80 29.97
C LYS A 73 11.78 -0.70 29.93
N ASN A 74 12.16 -1.39 31.00
CA ASN A 74 11.81 -2.80 31.17
C ASN A 74 10.33 -2.92 31.50
N VAL A 75 9.51 -3.38 30.53
CA VAL A 75 8.06 -3.58 30.70
C VAL A 75 7.69 -5.01 31.06
N SER A 76 8.68 -5.90 31.23
CA SER A 76 8.43 -7.25 31.73
C SER A 76 8.24 -7.24 33.25
N SER A 77 7.68 -8.34 33.77
CA SER A 77 7.47 -8.55 35.21
C SER A 77 8.76 -8.96 35.97
N ARG A 78 9.90 -9.11 35.29
CA ARG A 78 11.17 -9.61 35.86
C ARG A 78 12.32 -8.66 35.53
N PRO A 79 13.39 -8.66 36.36
CA PRO A 79 14.61 -7.95 35.99
C PRO A 79 15.18 -8.50 34.67
N ALA A 80 15.74 -7.62 33.86
CA ALA A 80 16.30 -7.97 32.55
C ALA A 80 17.72 -7.37 32.40
N GLY A 81 18.68 -8.19 31.99
CA GLY A 81 20.09 -7.81 31.79
C GLY A 81 20.57 -8.07 30.34
N THR A 82 19.66 -8.42 29.44
CA THR A 82 19.96 -8.63 28.01
C THR A 82 19.04 -7.77 27.16
N LEU A 83 19.64 -6.96 26.29
CA LEU A 83 18.93 -6.21 25.27
C LEU A 83 19.31 -6.78 23.90
N THR A 84 18.31 -7.09 23.08
CA THR A 84 18.53 -7.48 21.70
C THR A 84 17.98 -6.38 20.79
N LEU A 85 18.87 -5.74 20.03
CA LEU A 85 18.51 -4.75 19.03
C LEU A 85 18.50 -5.38 17.64
N ARG A 86 17.67 -4.84 16.76
CA ARG A 86 17.57 -5.22 15.34
C ARG A 86 17.83 -4.00 14.47
N THR A 87 18.55 -4.21 13.39
CA THR A 87 18.84 -3.19 12.38
C THR A 87 19.02 -3.86 11.02
N SER A 88 19.18 -3.08 9.96
CA SER A 88 19.50 -3.60 8.63
C SER A 88 20.76 -4.46 8.66
N THR A 89 20.78 -5.55 7.88
CA THR A 89 22.00 -6.38 7.69
C THR A 89 23.15 -5.59 7.05
N ALA A 90 22.86 -4.47 6.40
CA ALA A 90 23.87 -3.56 5.83
C ALA A 90 24.46 -2.58 6.85
N ALA A 91 23.99 -2.59 8.11
CA ALA A 91 24.53 -1.73 9.15
C ALA A 91 25.80 -2.35 9.78
N ASP A 92 26.87 -1.56 9.86
CA ASP A 92 28.06 -1.90 10.60
C ASP A 92 28.05 -1.16 11.95
N ILE A 93 27.79 -1.90 13.03
CA ILE A 93 27.78 -1.36 14.39
C ILE A 93 29.22 -1.21 14.83
N THR A 94 29.62 0.01 15.15
CA THR A 94 31.00 0.36 15.53
C THR A 94 31.20 0.54 17.04
N GLY A 95 30.11 0.80 17.78
CA GLY A 95 30.14 0.97 19.21
C GLY A 95 28.78 0.88 19.87
N VAL A 96 28.77 0.40 21.12
CA VAL A 96 27.58 0.43 21.98
C VAL A 96 28.01 0.97 23.36
N ALA A 97 27.18 1.85 23.91
CA ALA A 97 27.37 2.34 25.29
C ALA A 97 26.05 2.19 26.07
N VAL A 98 26.17 1.79 27.34
CA VAL A 98 25.04 1.66 28.27
C VAL A 98 25.22 2.69 29.37
N ASN A 99 24.24 3.57 29.57
CA ASN A 99 24.30 4.71 30.51
C ASN A 99 25.60 5.54 30.37
N GLY A 100 26.05 5.70 29.09
CA GLY A 100 27.27 6.47 28.77
C GLY A 100 28.58 5.70 28.84
N ALA A 101 28.63 4.51 29.41
CA ALA A 101 29.83 3.67 29.47
C ALA A 101 29.88 2.70 28.28
N ALA A 102 31.05 2.57 27.64
CA ALA A 102 31.27 1.61 26.55
C ALA A 102 30.94 0.18 27.01
N ASN A 103 30.29 -0.59 26.15
CA ASN A 103 29.82 -1.92 26.48
C ASN A 103 30.07 -2.91 25.35
N GLU A 104 30.36 -4.15 25.70
CA GLU A 104 30.53 -5.24 24.75
C GLU A 104 29.18 -5.65 24.13
N PHE A 105 29.24 -6.08 22.89
CA PHE A 105 28.07 -6.57 22.14
C PHE A 105 28.45 -7.71 21.19
N THR A 106 27.48 -8.51 20.83
CA THR A 106 27.65 -9.56 19.80
C THR A 106 26.70 -9.34 18.65
N LYS A 107 27.14 -9.68 17.42
CA LYS A 107 26.36 -9.59 16.20
C LYS A 107 25.90 -10.98 15.77
N GLY A 108 24.73 -11.06 15.16
CA GLY A 108 24.17 -12.26 14.55
C GLY A 108 23.12 -11.88 13.50
N GLU A 109 22.56 -12.87 12.85
CA GLU A 109 21.48 -12.69 11.89
C GLU A 109 20.17 -13.28 12.44
N GLU A 110 19.05 -12.62 12.17
CA GLU A 110 17.70 -13.08 12.50
C GLU A 110 16.87 -13.08 11.23
N LYS A 111 16.33 -14.25 10.85
CA LYS A 111 15.41 -14.37 9.73
C LYS A 111 14.01 -13.91 10.14
N THR A 112 13.41 -13.05 9.32
CA THR A 112 12.07 -12.48 9.55
C THR A 112 11.29 -12.48 8.24
N GLY A 113 10.22 -13.27 8.15
CA GLY A 113 9.46 -13.41 6.92
C GLY A 113 10.35 -13.82 5.74
N THR A 114 10.36 -13.02 4.68
CA THR A 114 11.18 -13.23 3.46
C THR A 114 12.58 -12.59 3.54
N GLY A 115 12.89 -11.87 4.62
CA GLY A 115 14.15 -11.12 4.78
C GLY A 115 14.95 -11.54 5.99
N SER A 116 16.05 -10.82 6.23
CA SER A 116 16.91 -10.96 7.39
C SER A 116 17.21 -9.62 8.02
N LEU A 117 17.34 -9.60 9.34
CA LEU A 117 17.82 -8.46 10.12
C LEU A 117 19.13 -8.80 10.81
N GLN A 118 19.97 -7.80 11.03
CA GLN A 118 21.10 -7.93 11.94
C GLN A 118 20.59 -7.85 13.37
N ARG A 119 20.93 -8.84 14.17
CA ARG A 119 20.69 -8.90 15.60
C ARG A 119 21.95 -8.46 16.36
N VAL A 120 21.80 -7.47 17.24
CA VAL A 120 22.85 -6.97 18.12
C VAL A 120 22.44 -7.25 19.55
N VAL A 121 23.19 -8.11 20.24
CA VAL A 121 22.92 -8.49 21.63
C VAL A 121 23.88 -7.76 22.56
N VAL A 122 23.29 -6.99 23.48
CA VAL A 122 24.00 -6.19 24.49
C VAL A 122 23.72 -6.80 25.85
N ARG A 123 24.75 -7.22 26.54
CA ARG A 123 24.67 -7.66 27.94
C ARG A 123 24.96 -6.45 28.83
N MET A 124 24.09 -6.20 29.78
CA MET A 124 24.15 -5.01 30.64
C MET A 124 23.78 -5.37 32.08
N PRO A 125 24.06 -4.51 33.06
CA PRO A 125 23.57 -4.71 34.41
C PRO A 125 22.07 -4.92 34.45
N SER A 126 21.59 -5.76 35.35
CA SER A 126 20.17 -6.11 35.46
C SER A 126 19.32 -4.89 35.79
N VAL A 127 18.33 -4.61 34.97
CA VAL A 127 17.37 -3.53 35.15
C VAL A 127 16.08 -4.12 35.72
N ALA A 128 15.66 -3.63 36.87
CA ALA A 128 14.43 -4.09 37.54
C ALA A 128 13.18 -3.91 36.64
N ALA A 129 12.13 -4.67 36.91
CA ALA A 129 10.82 -4.45 36.29
C ALA A 129 10.39 -2.98 36.50
N GLY A 130 9.93 -2.31 35.43
CA GLY A 130 9.60 -0.89 35.44
C GLY A 130 10.79 0.08 35.42
N GLY A 131 12.03 -0.42 35.59
CA GLY A 131 13.25 0.37 35.56
C GLY A 131 13.62 0.81 34.13
N THR A 132 14.47 1.84 34.05
CA THR A 132 14.91 2.45 32.77
C THR A 132 16.41 2.31 32.55
N VAL A 133 16.83 2.32 31.30
CA VAL A 133 18.23 2.33 30.87
C VAL A 133 18.38 3.10 29.58
N SER A 134 19.51 3.78 29.41
CA SER A 134 19.85 4.49 28.17
C SER A 134 20.93 3.71 27.41
N VAL A 135 20.68 3.43 26.14
CA VAL A 135 21.61 2.73 25.26
C VAL A 135 21.92 3.58 24.04
N THR A 136 23.19 3.78 23.76
CA THR A 136 23.67 4.51 22.57
C THR A 136 24.37 3.54 21.64
N VAL A 137 24.06 3.62 20.36
CA VAL A 137 24.65 2.78 19.29
C VAL A 137 25.26 3.68 18.24
N ASP A 138 26.54 3.51 17.96
CA ASP A 138 27.25 4.15 16.85
C ASP A 138 27.37 3.15 15.69
N TYR A 139 27.01 3.59 14.47
CA TYR A 139 26.99 2.69 13.32
C TYR A 139 27.14 3.43 11.99
N LYS A 140 27.49 2.65 10.95
CA LYS A 140 27.42 3.06 9.53
C LYS A 140 26.46 2.15 8.79
N LEU A 141 25.54 2.73 8.03
CA LEU A 141 24.61 1.98 7.19
C LEU A 141 24.99 2.15 5.72
N ASN A 142 25.39 1.05 5.08
CA ASN A 142 25.73 1.04 3.66
C ASN A 142 24.46 0.89 2.80
N VAL A 143 24.15 1.89 1.98
CA VAL A 143 23.03 1.89 1.03
C VAL A 143 23.56 1.64 -0.38
N ARG A 144 23.85 0.38 -0.69
CA ARG A 144 24.38 0.01 -2.01
C ARG A 144 23.40 0.36 -3.14
N ASP A 145 22.16 -0.09 -3.01
CA ASP A 145 21.07 0.13 -3.97
C ASP A 145 19.97 0.96 -3.31
N ASN A 146 19.47 1.96 -3.99
CA ASN A 146 18.38 2.79 -3.51
C ASN A 146 17.03 2.05 -3.66
N SER A 147 16.20 2.19 -2.65
CA SER A 147 14.86 1.58 -2.58
C SER A 147 13.82 2.56 -2.06
N GLY A 148 12.56 2.13 -2.00
CA GLY A 148 11.49 2.88 -1.33
C GLY A 148 11.67 3.01 0.18
N LEU A 149 12.51 2.17 0.82
CA LEU A 149 12.71 2.17 2.26
C LEU A 149 13.99 2.88 2.69
N ALA A 150 15.04 2.77 1.89
CA ALA A 150 16.32 3.43 2.13
C ALA A 150 16.92 3.89 0.81
N ALA A 151 17.23 5.16 0.70
CA ALA A 151 17.86 5.75 -0.47
C ALA A 151 18.86 6.84 -0.06
N LEU A 152 19.99 6.86 -0.74
CA LEU A 152 21.05 7.82 -0.55
C LEU A 152 21.46 8.35 -1.93
N SER A 153 21.14 9.63 -2.23
CA SER A 153 21.36 10.18 -3.56
C SER A 153 21.31 11.71 -3.54
N SER A 154 22.09 12.33 -4.40
CA SER A 154 21.97 13.78 -4.67
C SER A 154 20.61 14.17 -5.24
N ALA A 155 19.88 13.26 -5.86
CA ALA A 155 18.50 13.48 -6.32
C ALA A 155 17.44 13.36 -5.21
N GLY A 156 17.84 12.96 -4.00
CA GLY A 156 16.97 12.82 -2.83
C GLY A 156 17.29 11.57 -2.02
N SER A 157 17.38 11.75 -0.70
CA SER A 157 17.63 10.67 0.25
C SER A 157 16.40 10.46 1.12
N GLN A 158 16.14 9.21 1.51
CA GLN A 158 15.07 8.88 2.44
C GLN A 158 15.40 7.64 3.25
N PHE A 159 14.93 7.60 4.48
CA PHE A 159 15.11 6.48 5.40
C PHE A 159 13.82 6.25 6.16
N LEU A 160 13.05 5.25 5.74
CA LEU A 160 11.78 4.88 6.33
C LEU A 160 11.94 3.74 7.34
N PRO A 161 11.03 3.58 8.32
CA PRO A 161 11.20 2.64 9.42
C PRO A 161 11.41 1.18 9.01
N LEU A 162 10.68 0.67 8.03
CA LEU A 162 10.83 -0.71 7.52
C LEU A 162 12.19 -0.99 6.84
N GLY A 163 12.97 0.04 6.58
CA GLY A 163 14.36 -0.10 6.17
C GLY A 163 15.31 -0.47 7.31
N PHE A 164 14.82 -0.49 8.57
CA PHE A 164 15.63 -0.74 9.77
C PHE A 164 16.94 0.05 9.78
N TRP A 165 16.85 1.31 9.38
CA TRP A 165 18.00 2.20 9.26
C TRP A 165 18.56 2.64 10.63
N TYR A 166 17.81 2.42 11.70
CA TYR A 166 18.18 2.67 13.09
C TYR A 166 17.97 1.40 13.93
N PRO A 167 18.69 1.23 15.05
CA PRO A 167 18.50 0.08 15.93
C PRO A 167 17.17 0.19 16.69
N THR A 168 16.42 -0.91 16.77
CA THR A 168 15.18 -1.03 17.55
C THR A 168 15.20 -2.30 18.40
N PRO A 169 14.66 -2.31 19.64
CA PRO A 169 14.62 -3.52 20.48
C PRO A 169 13.67 -4.59 19.96
N ASN A 170 12.75 -4.24 19.05
CA ASN A 170 11.74 -5.14 18.53
C ASN A 170 11.82 -5.22 17.01
N SER A 171 11.47 -6.37 16.44
CA SER A 171 11.04 -6.47 15.05
C SER A 171 9.56 -6.14 14.98
N TRP A 172 9.04 -5.85 13.78
CA TRP A 172 7.61 -5.61 13.60
C TRP A 172 6.75 -6.77 14.07
N PHE A 173 7.23 -8.00 13.96
CA PHE A 173 6.52 -9.18 14.43
C PHE A 173 6.32 -9.16 15.96
N PHE A 174 7.31 -8.67 16.69
CA PHE A 174 7.27 -8.58 18.15
C PHE A 174 6.99 -7.16 18.66
N ALA A 175 6.81 -6.19 17.76
CA ALA A 175 6.78 -4.78 18.11
C ALA A 175 5.64 -4.42 19.08
N ARG A 176 4.43 -4.90 18.84
CA ARG A 176 3.27 -4.62 19.70
C ARG A 176 3.22 -3.16 20.19
N GLY A 177 3.71 -2.19 19.37
CA GLY A 177 3.86 -0.79 19.73
C GLY A 177 5.06 -0.44 20.63
N ALA A 178 5.83 -1.42 21.09
CA ALA A 178 6.93 -1.19 22.04
C ALA A 178 8.13 -0.41 21.45
N ASP A 179 8.22 -0.31 20.13
CA ASP A 179 9.22 0.46 19.38
C ASP A 179 8.71 1.80 18.84
N HIS A 180 7.48 2.18 19.18
CA HIS A 180 6.94 3.52 18.90
C HIS A 180 7.17 4.44 20.11
N ALA A 181 7.78 5.60 19.88
CA ALA A 181 8.09 6.54 20.95
C ALA A 181 8.25 7.96 20.40
N PRO A 182 8.25 9.00 21.26
CA PRO A 182 8.72 10.33 20.92
C PRO A 182 10.11 10.28 20.27
N THR A 183 10.32 11.08 19.23
CA THR A 183 11.59 11.09 18.50
C THR A 183 12.20 12.48 18.43
N ARG A 184 13.53 12.52 18.52
CA ARG A 184 14.37 13.64 18.11
C ARG A 184 15.28 13.13 16.99
N VAL A 185 15.24 13.77 15.82
CA VAL A 185 16.06 13.38 14.66
C VAL A 185 16.84 14.59 14.17
N GLN A 186 18.16 14.50 14.17
CA GLN A 186 19.05 15.53 13.66
C GLN A 186 19.78 15.01 12.43
N ILE A 187 19.75 15.75 11.32
CA ILE A 187 20.38 15.37 10.06
C ILE A 187 21.48 16.37 9.71
N ASN A 188 22.69 15.86 9.60
CA ASN A 188 23.90 16.62 9.27
C ASN A 188 24.39 16.29 7.85
N GLY A 189 25.32 17.11 7.33
CA GLY A 189 25.92 16.89 6.00
C GLY A 189 24.98 17.29 4.84
N VAL A 190 23.92 18.04 5.12
CA VAL A 190 22.96 18.53 4.12
C VAL A 190 23.29 19.98 3.76
N SER A 191 23.50 20.27 2.46
CA SER A 191 23.71 21.62 1.96
C SER A 191 22.76 21.88 0.79
N GLY A 192 22.07 23.03 0.84
CA GLY A 192 21.19 23.49 -0.25
C GLY A 192 19.96 22.63 -0.52
N LYS A 193 19.57 21.75 0.43
CA LYS A 193 18.38 20.88 0.33
C LYS A 193 17.50 21.01 1.53
N THR A 194 16.24 20.66 1.34
CA THR A 194 15.22 20.65 2.39
C THR A 194 15.21 19.30 3.10
N ILE A 195 15.19 19.33 4.44
CA ILE A 195 15.00 18.16 5.28
C ILE A 195 13.54 18.14 5.72
N VAL A 196 12.89 16.98 5.63
CA VAL A 196 11.55 16.74 6.15
C VAL A 196 11.56 15.55 7.08
N ALA A 197 11.09 15.76 8.30
CA ALA A 197 10.87 14.73 9.30
C ALA A 197 9.61 15.07 10.12
N PRO A 198 9.09 14.13 10.93
CA PRO A 198 7.98 14.39 11.84
C PRO A 198 8.32 15.45 12.90
N GLY A 199 7.30 16.19 13.32
CA GLY A 199 7.44 17.20 14.39
C GLY A 199 7.95 18.54 13.90
N GLN A 200 8.33 19.37 14.88
CA GLN A 200 8.80 20.73 14.65
C GLN A 200 10.32 20.77 14.60
N GLU A 201 10.85 21.52 13.64
CA GLU A 201 12.27 21.80 13.59
C GLU A 201 12.66 22.83 14.65
N THR A 202 13.64 22.48 15.48
CA THR A 202 14.20 23.36 16.50
C THR A 202 15.71 23.17 16.53
N SER A 203 16.46 24.22 16.23
CA SER A 203 17.94 24.19 16.23
C SER A 203 18.54 23.06 15.36
N GLY A 204 17.99 22.82 14.18
CA GLY A 204 18.46 21.82 13.22
C GLY A 204 18.13 20.36 13.57
N ALA A 205 17.25 20.14 14.54
CA ALA A 205 16.68 18.84 14.83
C ALA A 205 15.15 18.89 14.79
N PHE A 206 14.54 17.75 14.46
CA PHE A 206 13.08 17.59 14.43
C PHE A 206 12.64 16.83 15.68
N ASP A 207 11.82 17.47 16.49
CA ASP A 207 11.28 16.91 17.73
C ASP A 207 9.78 16.64 17.59
N THR A 208 9.32 15.43 17.96
CA THR A 208 7.91 15.11 18.08
C THR A 208 7.59 14.41 19.38
N LYS A 209 6.45 14.76 19.98
CA LYS A 209 5.90 14.06 21.16
C LYS A 209 5.05 12.84 20.77
N GLN A 210 4.71 12.72 19.50
CA GLN A 210 3.90 11.59 19.02
C GLN A 210 4.68 10.27 19.13
N SER A 211 3.96 9.20 19.41
CA SER A 211 4.50 7.85 19.52
C SER A 211 4.68 7.22 18.15
N ILE A 212 5.82 7.48 17.51
CA ILE A 212 6.12 7.05 16.14
C ILE A 212 7.47 6.36 16.02
N GLN A 213 7.74 5.80 14.86
CA GLN A 213 9.05 5.30 14.48
C GLN A 213 9.86 6.38 13.76
N PRO A 214 11.19 6.51 14.02
CA PRO A 214 12.02 7.52 13.40
C PRO A 214 12.13 7.36 11.88
N PHE A 215 12.02 8.48 11.15
CA PHE A 215 12.30 8.56 9.72
C PHE A 215 12.61 9.99 9.29
N PHE A 216 13.23 10.13 8.13
CA PHE A 216 13.49 11.42 7.52
C PHE A 216 13.64 11.31 6.01
N LEU A 217 13.49 12.47 5.35
CA LEU A 217 13.70 12.65 3.92
C LEU A 217 14.57 13.90 3.70
N VAL A 218 15.37 13.87 2.63
CA VAL A 218 16.14 15.01 2.16
C VAL A 218 15.96 15.13 0.65
N GLY A 219 15.57 16.29 0.17
CA GLY A 219 15.33 16.50 -1.25
C GLY A 219 15.42 17.96 -1.66
N ASP A 220 15.35 18.17 -2.96
CA ASP A 220 15.29 19.51 -3.56
C ASP A 220 13.83 19.92 -3.71
N TRP A 221 13.25 20.40 -2.59
CA TRP A 221 11.86 20.83 -2.53
C TRP A 221 11.72 22.31 -2.23
N GLU A 222 10.76 22.96 -2.90
CA GLU A 222 10.17 24.21 -2.44
C GLU A 222 9.00 23.93 -1.50
N ARG A 223 8.90 24.68 -0.41
CA ARG A 223 7.76 24.63 0.50
C ARG A 223 6.70 25.62 0.05
N MET A 224 5.46 25.15 0.02
CA MET A 224 4.26 25.94 -0.21
C MET A 224 3.31 25.81 0.97
N ASP A 225 2.72 26.90 1.42
CA ASP A 225 1.66 26.87 2.41
C ASP A 225 0.33 26.60 1.70
N GLY A 226 -0.26 25.43 1.97
CA GLY A 226 -1.53 24.98 1.41
C GLY A 226 -2.73 25.27 2.30
N SER A 227 -3.87 24.72 1.91
CA SER A 227 -5.12 24.86 2.64
C SER A 227 -4.99 24.38 4.10
N GLY A 228 -5.63 25.10 5.05
CA GLY A 228 -5.64 24.73 6.46
C GLY A 228 -4.28 24.80 7.16
N GLY A 229 -3.31 25.53 6.61
CA GLY A 229 -1.95 25.64 7.16
C GLY A 229 -1.08 24.40 6.92
N ILE A 230 -1.48 23.52 6.01
CA ILE A 230 -0.74 22.31 5.66
C ILE A 230 0.47 22.68 4.80
N ALA A 231 1.66 22.28 5.22
CA ALA A 231 2.87 22.48 4.42
C ALA A 231 2.95 21.46 3.28
N VAL A 232 3.13 21.95 2.04
CA VAL A 232 3.28 21.11 0.86
C VAL A 232 4.70 21.28 0.32
N TYR A 233 5.41 20.17 0.17
CA TYR A 233 6.77 20.12 -0.35
C TYR A 233 6.73 19.58 -1.77
N LEU A 234 6.97 20.45 -2.74
CA LEU A 234 6.98 20.18 -4.18
C LEU A 234 8.40 20.17 -4.72
N PRO A 235 8.72 19.41 -5.77
CA PRO A 235 10.01 19.53 -6.44
C PRO A 235 10.31 20.99 -6.79
N ASN A 236 11.55 21.42 -6.57
CA ASN A 236 11.95 22.81 -6.82
C ASN A 236 11.80 23.17 -8.31
N GLY A 237 11.21 24.34 -8.59
CA GLY A 237 10.88 24.76 -9.95
C GLY A 237 9.66 24.08 -10.55
N SER A 238 8.76 23.54 -9.70
CA SER A 238 7.49 22.96 -10.14
C SER A 238 6.63 23.96 -10.93
N ALA A 239 6.02 23.48 -12.02
CA ALA A 239 5.12 24.24 -12.86
C ALA A 239 3.85 24.71 -12.10
N PRO A 240 3.18 25.78 -12.58
CA PRO A 240 1.95 26.29 -11.94
C PRO A 240 0.87 25.21 -11.74
N GLU A 241 0.73 24.29 -12.68
CA GLU A 241 -0.22 23.17 -12.61
C GLU A 241 0.11 22.21 -11.45
N ALA A 242 1.40 21.95 -11.20
CA ALA A 242 1.85 21.14 -10.07
C ALA A 242 1.53 21.83 -8.73
N LYS A 243 1.71 23.16 -8.65
CA LYS A 243 1.35 23.97 -7.48
C LYS A 243 -0.16 23.96 -7.24
N ALA A 244 -0.97 24.07 -8.30
CA ALA A 244 -2.42 23.95 -8.21
C ALA A 244 -2.83 22.56 -7.68
N ARG A 245 -2.16 21.49 -8.13
CA ARG A 245 -2.39 20.13 -7.66
C ARG A 245 -1.98 19.97 -6.18
N GLY A 246 -0.87 20.59 -5.77
CA GLY A 246 -0.46 20.65 -4.36
C GLY A 246 -1.50 21.33 -3.46
N ASN A 247 -2.13 22.41 -3.94
CA ASN A 247 -3.24 23.06 -3.25
C ASN A 247 -4.48 22.17 -3.13
N GLU A 248 -4.83 21.41 -4.18
CA GLU A 248 -5.93 20.46 -4.15
C GLU A 248 -5.67 19.33 -3.14
N LEU A 249 -4.46 18.78 -3.11
CA LEU A 249 -4.07 17.76 -2.13
C LEU A 249 -4.14 18.29 -0.69
N SER A 250 -3.67 19.51 -0.45
CA SER A 250 -3.75 20.12 0.87
C SER A 250 -5.19 20.42 1.30
N ALA A 251 -6.07 20.78 0.36
CA ALA A 251 -7.49 20.94 0.65
C ALA A 251 -8.14 19.59 1.05
N ILE A 252 -7.83 18.51 0.35
CA ILE A 252 -8.28 17.15 0.73
C ILE A 252 -7.80 16.79 2.13
N ALA A 253 -6.51 17.03 2.45
CA ALA A 253 -5.96 16.71 3.76
C ALA A 253 -6.60 17.57 4.87
N SER A 254 -6.82 18.86 4.64
CA SER A 254 -7.47 19.77 5.61
C SER A 254 -8.92 19.38 5.90
N GLU A 255 -9.68 19.05 4.86
CA GLU A 255 -11.06 18.61 5.03
C GLU A 255 -11.14 17.22 5.70
N ALA A 256 -10.23 16.29 5.36
CA ALA A 256 -10.10 15.01 6.04
C ALA A 256 -9.76 15.19 7.52
N ALA A 257 -8.84 16.12 7.84
CA ALA A 257 -8.49 16.42 9.23
C ALA A 257 -9.69 16.96 10.02
N SER A 258 -10.47 17.85 9.42
CA SER A 258 -11.69 18.36 10.02
C SER A 258 -12.73 17.27 10.25
N PHE A 259 -12.94 16.40 9.27
CA PHE A 259 -13.87 15.26 9.36
C PHE A 259 -13.45 14.27 10.46
N ILE A 260 -12.18 13.88 10.50
CA ILE A 260 -11.64 12.91 11.48
C ILE A 260 -11.62 13.51 12.87
N SER A 261 -11.29 14.79 13.01
CA SER A 261 -11.38 15.54 14.27
C SER A 261 -12.80 15.55 14.84
N GLY A 262 -13.82 15.63 13.98
CA GLY A 262 -15.22 15.50 14.39
C GLY A 262 -15.54 14.12 15.01
N ILE A 263 -14.88 13.07 14.56
CA ILE A 263 -15.08 11.69 15.04
C ILE A 263 -14.21 11.39 16.26
N LEU A 264 -12.90 11.66 16.19
CA LEU A 264 -11.92 11.23 17.20
C LEU A 264 -11.58 12.32 18.22
N GLY A 265 -12.04 13.55 18.00
CA GLY A 265 -11.65 14.73 18.80
C GLY A 265 -10.43 15.44 18.20
N ALA A 266 -10.09 16.59 18.74
CA ALA A 266 -8.95 17.37 18.26
C ALA A 266 -7.63 16.66 18.53
N SER A 267 -6.69 16.72 17.57
CA SER A 267 -5.30 16.35 17.79
C SER A 267 -4.50 17.60 18.13
N SER A 268 -3.91 17.64 19.33
CA SER A 268 -3.23 18.83 19.84
C SER A 268 -1.93 19.18 19.12
N ASP A 269 -1.27 18.20 18.46
CA ASP A 269 0.09 18.34 17.94
C ASP A 269 0.22 17.93 16.45
N ALA A 270 -0.89 17.87 15.71
CA ALA A 270 -0.89 17.45 14.31
C ALA A 270 -0.40 18.58 13.38
N GLN A 271 0.88 18.52 13.00
CA GLN A 271 1.39 19.31 11.88
C GLN A 271 1.40 18.44 10.63
N PHE A 272 0.56 18.78 9.67
CA PHE A 272 0.51 18.02 8.41
C PHE A 272 1.51 18.55 7.39
N LYS A 273 2.25 17.62 6.81
CA LYS A 273 3.24 17.86 5.75
C LYS A 273 2.96 16.89 4.59
N LEU A 274 2.57 17.41 3.45
CA LEU A 274 2.47 16.63 2.20
C LEU A 274 3.80 16.74 1.47
N VAL A 275 4.42 15.62 1.16
CA VAL A 275 5.74 15.59 0.52
C VAL A 275 5.66 14.79 -0.78
N ALA A 276 5.91 15.46 -1.88
CA ALA A 276 6.01 14.80 -3.18
C ALA A 276 7.34 14.03 -3.26
N VAL A 277 7.24 12.72 -3.47
CA VAL A 277 8.40 11.82 -3.48
C VAL A 277 8.40 10.92 -4.70
N ARG A 278 9.58 10.54 -5.13
CA ARG A 278 9.78 9.55 -6.21
C ARG A 278 9.60 8.10 -5.74
N ARG A 279 9.75 7.87 -4.45
CA ARG A 279 9.74 6.53 -3.82
C ARG A 279 9.03 6.59 -2.48
N GLY A 280 8.43 5.48 -2.07
CA GLY A 280 7.81 5.38 -0.76
C GLY A 280 6.47 6.13 -0.65
N ALA A 281 5.88 6.55 -1.76
CA ALA A 281 4.54 7.13 -1.78
C ALA A 281 3.53 6.18 -1.12
N GLY A 282 2.55 6.75 -0.40
CA GLY A 282 1.60 6.01 0.40
C GLY A 282 2.05 5.76 1.85
N PHE A 283 3.34 5.97 2.19
CA PHE A 283 3.77 5.99 3.59
C PHE A 283 3.29 7.26 4.29
N SER A 284 2.83 7.11 5.53
CA SER A 284 2.44 8.23 6.37
C SER A 284 2.68 7.92 7.84
N SER A 285 3.23 8.88 8.58
CA SER A 285 3.44 8.81 10.03
C SER A 285 3.73 10.19 10.60
N GLY A 286 3.30 10.45 11.82
CA GLY A 286 3.61 11.69 12.52
C GLY A 286 3.21 12.98 11.79
N GLY A 287 2.12 12.95 11.02
CA GLY A 287 1.65 14.08 10.22
C GLY A 287 2.34 14.26 8.87
N VAL A 288 3.41 13.51 8.58
CA VAL A 288 4.07 13.51 7.25
C VAL A 288 3.40 12.46 6.37
N ILE A 289 2.94 12.88 5.19
CA ILE A 289 2.22 12.06 4.21
C ILE A 289 3.00 12.12 2.89
N LEU A 290 3.49 10.98 2.42
CA LEU A 290 4.24 10.88 1.18
C LEU A 290 3.30 10.62 0.00
N VAL A 291 3.30 11.53 -0.96
CA VAL A 291 2.54 11.40 -2.20
C VAL A 291 3.49 11.20 -3.39
N ASP A 292 3.06 10.43 -4.38
CA ASP A 292 3.85 10.25 -5.61
C ASP A 292 3.98 11.58 -6.36
N GLU A 293 5.20 11.98 -6.73
CA GLU A 293 5.43 13.20 -7.51
C GLU A 293 4.68 13.19 -8.85
N ALA A 294 4.40 12.02 -9.42
CA ALA A 294 3.62 11.89 -10.65
C ALA A 294 2.19 12.45 -10.50
N VAL A 295 1.62 12.44 -9.29
CA VAL A 295 0.29 13.02 -9.00
C VAL A 295 0.23 14.50 -9.35
N LEU A 296 1.35 15.23 -9.17
CA LEU A 296 1.42 16.66 -9.46
C LEU A 296 1.22 17.00 -10.93
N ARG A 297 1.44 16.04 -11.83
CA ARG A 297 1.30 16.20 -13.28
C ARG A 297 -0.05 15.72 -13.82
N ARG A 298 -0.81 14.97 -13.02
CA ARG A 298 -2.12 14.43 -13.42
C ARG A 298 -3.13 15.55 -13.67
N PRO A 299 -4.06 15.36 -14.59
CA PRO A 299 -5.14 16.33 -14.84
C PRO A 299 -6.01 16.60 -13.60
N LYS A 300 -6.18 15.60 -12.73
CA LYS A 300 -6.92 15.66 -11.46
C LYS A 300 -6.22 14.80 -10.40
N VAL A 301 -6.54 15.04 -9.12
CA VAL A 301 -6.24 14.06 -8.05
C VAL A 301 -7.06 12.81 -8.31
N ASP A 302 -6.43 11.67 -8.26
CA ASP A 302 -7.10 10.37 -8.42
C ASP A 302 -7.60 9.81 -7.09
N SER A 303 -8.49 8.81 -7.17
CA SER A 303 -9.17 8.23 -6.02
C SER A 303 -8.21 7.59 -5.02
N GLN A 304 -7.20 6.88 -5.52
CA GLN A 304 -6.21 6.23 -4.64
C GLN A 304 -5.37 7.26 -3.88
N THR A 305 -4.97 8.33 -4.55
CA THR A 305 -4.22 9.43 -3.91
C THR A 305 -5.06 10.12 -2.84
N ALA A 306 -6.33 10.44 -3.14
CA ALA A 306 -7.23 11.05 -2.17
C ALA A 306 -7.46 10.14 -0.95
N LEU A 307 -7.66 8.83 -1.17
CA LEU A 307 -7.79 7.85 -0.10
C LEU A 307 -6.51 7.77 0.76
N ASN A 308 -5.33 7.68 0.12
CA ASN A 308 -4.05 7.61 0.83
C ASN A 308 -3.78 8.87 1.66
N VAL A 309 -4.13 10.07 1.16
CA VAL A 309 -4.02 11.32 1.90
C VAL A 309 -4.94 11.28 3.12
N ALA A 310 -6.20 10.88 2.97
CA ALA A 310 -7.14 10.79 4.07
C ALA A 310 -6.74 9.72 5.11
N GLU A 311 -6.21 8.57 4.68
CA GLU A 311 -5.63 7.56 5.57
C GLU A 311 -4.42 8.12 6.35
N GLY A 312 -3.53 8.83 5.66
CA GLY A 312 -2.36 9.46 6.27
C GLY A 312 -2.75 10.47 7.36
N VAL A 313 -3.82 11.23 7.11
CA VAL A 313 -4.41 12.12 8.11
C VAL A 313 -4.94 11.30 9.28
N ALA A 314 -5.73 10.23 9.06
CA ALA A 314 -6.26 9.40 10.14
C ALA A 314 -5.16 8.75 11.00
N LYS A 315 -4.06 8.30 10.38
CA LYS A 315 -2.90 7.73 11.07
C LYS A 315 -2.15 8.72 11.96
N THR A 316 -2.37 10.00 11.80
CA THR A 316 -1.83 11.00 12.73
C THR A 316 -2.50 10.92 14.10
N TRP A 317 -3.79 10.55 14.15
CA TRP A 317 -4.45 10.17 15.40
C TRP A 317 -4.08 8.73 15.80
N LEU A 318 -4.32 7.79 14.89
CA LEU A 318 -4.20 6.35 15.13
C LEU A 318 -2.74 5.88 15.00
N GLY A 319 -2.02 5.87 16.10
CA GLY A 319 -0.60 5.52 16.16
C GLY A 319 0.34 6.74 16.24
N GLY A 320 -0.19 7.97 16.17
CA GLY A 320 0.55 9.19 16.42
C GLY A 320 0.15 9.81 17.76
N THR A 321 -1.01 10.49 17.80
CA THR A 321 -1.56 11.11 19.01
C THR A 321 -2.04 10.03 20.00
N VAL A 322 -2.72 9.00 19.52
CA VAL A 322 -3.10 7.82 20.30
C VAL A 322 -2.04 6.75 20.13
N ALA A 323 -1.28 6.48 21.17
CA ALA A 323 -0.27 5.43 21.16
C ALA A 323 -0.93 4.06 21.10
N LEU A 324 -0.58 3.25 20.09
CA LEU A 324 -1.16 1.92 19.89
C LEU A 324 -0.24 0.84 20.44
N SER A 325 -0.80 -0.13 21.16
CA SER A 325 -0.04 -1.22 21.77
C SER A 325 -0.75 -2.56 21.66
N GLY A 326 -0.01 -3.64 21.87
CA GLY A 326 -0.53 -5.01 21.92
C GLY A 326 -0.79 -5.63 20.55
N ASP A 327 -1.30 -6.87 20.59
CA ASP A 327 -1.63 -7.64 19.40
C ASP A 327 -2.75 -6.96 18.62
N GLY A 328 -2.65 -6.97 17.30
CA GLY A 328 -3.64 -6.38 16.42
C GLY A 328 -3.66 -4.85 16.38
N SER A 329 -2.63 -4.16 16.90
CA SER A 329 -2.51 -2.69 16.77
C SER A 329 -2.62 -2.21 15.32
N GLY A 330 -2.19 -3.03 14.36
CA GLY A 330 -2.37 -2.78 12.93
C GLY A 330 -3.83 -2.69 12.50
N ALA A 331 -4.75 -3.43 13.13
CA ALA A 331 -6.19 -3.32 12.83
C ALA A 331 -6.72 -1.91 13.07
N ILE A 332 -6.20 -1.23 14.08
CA ILE A 332 -6.56 0.16 14.37
C ILE A 332 -5.79 1.09 13.42
N ARG A 333 -4.46 0.96 13.36
CA ARG A 333 -3.61 1.87 12.58
C ARG A 333 -3.93 1.86 11.08
N GLU A 334 -4.12 0.67 10.50
CA GLU A 334 -4.34 0.52 9.06
C GLU A 334 -5.83 0.33 8.73
N GLY A 335 -6.49 -0.61 9.40
CA GLY A 335 -7.88 -0.98 9.10
C GLY A 335 -8.88 0.13 9.44
N LEU A 336 -8.82 0.66 10.67
CA LEU A 336 -9.70 1.76 11.08
C LEU A 336 -9.38 3.05 10.32
N ALA A 337 -8.09 3.34 10.07
CA ALA A 337 -7.72 4.51 9.27
C ALA A 337 -8.31 4.45 7.86
N ARG A 338 -8.26 3.29 7.19
CA ARG A 338 -8.88 3.08 5.88
C ARG A 338 -10.39 3.19 5.91
N TYR A 339 -11.03 2.64 6.94
CA TYR A 339 -12.46 2.82 7.13
C TYR A 339 -12.84 4.30 7.26
N LEU A 340 -12.15 5.06 8.12
CA LEU A 340 -12.41 6.49 8.32
C LEU A 340 -12.13 7.30 7.05
N ALA A 341 -11.06 6.99 6.33
CA ALA A 341 -10.76 7.59 5.03
C ALA A 341 -11.87 7.33 4.00
N THR A 342 -12.40 6.11 3.95
CA THR A 342 -13.52 5.77 3.06
C THR A 342 -14.81 6.48 3.48
N GLN A 343 -15.05 6.66 4.78
CA GLN A 343 -16.17 7.48 5.28
C GLN A 343 -16.01 8.95 4.89
N PHE A 344 -14.80 9.50 4.94
CA PHE A 344 -14.52 10.84 4.42
C PHE A 344 -14.79 10.94 2.92
N ILE A 345 -14.37 9.96 2.11
CA ILE A 345 -14.69 9.92 0.68
C ILE A 345 -16.20 9.90 0.45
N GLU A 346 -16.95 9.11 1.23
CA GLU A 346 -18.41 9.10 1.19
C GLU A 346 -19.03 10.47 1.51
N ASN A 347 -18.54 11.11 2.57
CA ASN A 347 -19.02 12.42 3.00
C ASN A 347 -18.77 13.51 1.95
N LYS A 348 -17.55 13.54 1.38
CA LYS A 348 -17.15 14.59 0.43
C LYS A 348 -17.63 14.35 -1.00
N TYR A 349 -17.56 13.12 -1.49
CA TYR A 349 -17.77 12.78 -2.90
C TYR A 349 -19.05 11.97 -3.17
N GLY A 350 -19.69 11.46 -2.14
CA GLY A 350 -20.93 10.70 -2.19
C GLY A 350 -20.76 9.19 -2.05
N LYS A 351 -21.88 8.54 -1.71
CA LYS A 351 -21.94 7.09 -1.44
C LYS A 351 -21.45 6.25 -2.63
N ASP A 352 -21.84 6.58 -3.84
CA ASP A 352 -21.50 5.81 -5.04
C ASP A 352 -19.99 5.77 -5.30
N VAL A 353 -19.26 6.86 -5.00
CA VAL A 353 -17.78 6.90 -5.10
C VAL A 353 -17.17 6.02 -4.02
N ALA A 354 -17.65 6.12 -2.78
CA ALA A 354 -17.15 5.30 -1.68
C ALA A 354 -17.44 3.81 -1.89
N ASP A 355 -18.55 3.44 -2.49
CA ASP A 355 -18.89 2.04 -2.78
C ASP A 355 -17.94 1.42 -3.83
N VAL A 356 -17.44 2.20 -4.77
CA VAL A 356 -16.37 1.75 -5.67
C VAL A 356 -15.08 1.46 -4.89
N GLU A 357 -14.68 2.33 -3.95
CA GLU A 357 -13.51 2.06 -3.10
C GLU A 357 -13.72 0.82 -2.21
N ARG A 358 -14.91 0.64 -1.63
CA ARG A 358 -15.25 -0.58 -0.89
C ARG A 358 -15.16 -1.84 -1.73
N SER A 359 -15.57 -1.75 -3.00
CA SER A 359 -15.39 -2.86 -3.96
C SER A 359 -13.92 -3.16 -4.21
N ARG A 360 -13.06 -2.14 -4.32
CA ARG A 360 -11.61 -2.31 -4.46
C ARG A 360 -10.98 -2.95 -3.21
N HIS A 361 -11.39 -2.56 -2.00
CA HIS A 361 -10.96 -3.20 -0.76
C HIS A 361 -11.30 -4.69 -0.74
N ARG A 362 -12.53 -5.03 -1.12
CA ARG A 362 -12.98 -6.42 -1.22
C ARG A 362 -12.17 -7.21 -2.23
N VAL A 363 -11.95 -6.66 -3.43
CA VAL A 363 -11.16 -7.32 -4.49
C VAL A 363 -9.72 -7.55 -4.04
N ALA A 364 -9.09 -6.55 -3.41
CA ALA A 364 -7.73 -6.66 -2.90
C ALA A 364 -7.61 -7.73 -1.79
N TYR A 365 -8.62 -7.87 -0.93
CA TYR A 365 -8.68 -8.95 0.06
C TYR A 365 -8.94 -10.31 -0.60
N ALA A 366 -9.89 -10.40 -1.53
CA ALA A 366 -10.23 -11.63 -2.24
C ALA A 366 -9.02 -12.26 -2.96
N ALA A 367 -8.10 -11.43 -3.45
CA ALA A 367 -6.87 -11.90 -4.10
C ALA A 367 -5.91 -12.66 -3.15
N VAL A 368 -6.07 -12.53 -1.84
CA VAL A 368 -5.18 -13.14 -0.83
C VAL A 368 -5.90 -14.10 0.11
N THR A 369 -7.16 -14.43 -0.10
CA THR A 369 -7.95 -15.31 0.80
C THR A 369 -7.30 -16.67 1.06
N GLN A 370 -6.57 -17.22 0.09
CA GLN A 370 -5.82 -18.48 0.26
C GLN A 370 -4.61 -18.38 1.20
N ARG A 371 -4.18 -17.15 1.52
CA ARG A 371 -3.07 -16.84 2.43
C ARG A 371 -3.55 -15.98 3.60
N ASP A 372 -4.88 -15.96 3.85
CA ASP A 372 -5.46 -15.16 4.94
C ASP A 372 -4.86 -15.55 6.30
N ALA A 373 -4.72 -14.58 7.17
CA ALA A 373 -4.21 -14.74 8.51
C ALA A 373 -5.06 -13.94 9.50
N PRO A 374 -5.06 -14.32 10.79
CA PRO A 374 -5.70 -13.49 11.80
C PRO A 374 -5.11 -12.09 11.83
N ILE A 375 -5.97 -11.09 11.78
CA ILE A 375 -5.52 -9.67 11.77
C ILE A 375 -4.69 -9.34 13.03
N SER A 376 -5.03 -9.96 14.16
CA SER A 376 -4.33 -9.75 15.43
C SER A 376 -2.87 -10.21 15.43
N THR A 377 -2.46 -11.09 14.49
CA THR A 377 -1.14 -11.72 14.51
C THR A 377 -0.33 -11.55 13.23
N VAL A 378 -0.94 -11.10 12.12
CA VAL A 378 -0.24 -10.92 10.84
C VAL A 378 0.86 -9.85 10.95
N SER A 379 1.99 -10.13 10.31
CA SER A 379 3.17 -9.28 10.38
C SER A 379 3.22 -8.22 9.26
N PRO A 380 3.62 -6.98 9.56
CA PRO A 380 3.92 -5.99 8.52
C PRO A 380 5.02 -6.38 7.52
N LEU A 381 5.76 -7.45 7.80
CA LEU A 381 6.78 -7.99 6.90
C LEU A 381 6.20 -9.01 5.90
N ASP A 382 4.93 -9.39 6.03
CA ASP A 382 4.25 -10.27 5.09
C ASP A 382 3.74 -9.46 3.89
N ASP A 383 3.89 -10.00 2.68
CA ASP A 383 3.52 -9.33 1.42
C ASP A 383 2.01 -9.08 1.28
N TYR A 384 1.18 -9.85 2.01
CA TYR A 384 -0.28 -9.72 2.05
C TYR A 384 -0.80 -8.88 3.23
N TYR A 385 0.09 -8.32 4.07
CA TYR A 385 -0.28 -7.58 5.28
C TYR A 385 -1.37 -6.53 5.04
N TYR A 386 -1.15 -5.61 4.08
CA TYR A 386 -2.11 -4.54 3.83
C TYR A 386 -3.45 -5.05 3.27
N SER A 387 -3.45 -6.14 2.51
CA SER A 387 -4.69 -6.74 2.03
C SER A 387 -5.55 -7.30 3.16
N VAL A 388 -4.90 -7.89 4.17
CA VAL A 388 -5.60 -8.42 5.35
C VAL A 388 -5.90 -7.32 6.35
N VAL A 389 -4.89 -6.55 6.78
CA VAL A 389 -5.06 -5.63 7.92
C VAL A 389 -5.82 -4.37 7.52
N ALA A 390 -5.52 -3.79 6.36
CA ALA A 390 -6.16 -2.57 5.92
C ALA A 390 -7.48 -2.85 5.19
N ASN A 391 -7.51 -3.75 4.19
CA ASN A 391 -8.70 -3.94 3.38
C ASN A 391 -9.76 -4.80 4.09
N LYS A 392 -9.42 -6.01 4.56
CA LYS A 392 -10.34 -6.82 5.39
C LYS A 392 -10.69 -6.08 6.67
N GLY A 393 -9.68 -5.41 7.31
CA GLY A 393 -9.91 -4.61 8.50
C GLY A 393 -10.95 -3.51 8.28
N ALA A 394 -10.89 -2.75 7.18
CA ALA A 394 -11.89 -1.72 6.87
C ALA A 394 -13.30 -2.30 6.70
N MET A 395 -13.44 -3.50 6.15
CA MET A 395 -14.74 -4.20 6.07
C MET A 395 -15.28 -4.55 7.46
N ILE A 396 -14.41 -5.04 8.34
CA ILE A 396 -14.80 -5.39 9.74
C ILE A 396 -15.23 -4.14 10.51
N TRP A 397 -14.48 -3.03 10.41
CA TRP A 397 -14.83 -1.77 11.06
C TRP A 397 -16.17 -1.22 10.54
N ARG A 398 -16.43 -1.35 9.24
CA ARG A 398 -17.74 -1.01 8.66
C ARG A 398 -18.87 -1.86 9.25
N LEU A 399 -18.67 -3.16 9.38
CA LEU A 399 -19.64 -4.07 10.00
C LEU A 399 -19.90 -3.70 11.45
N MET A 400 -18.85 -3.40 12.23
CA MET A 400 -19.00 -2.92 13.62
C MET A 400 -19.87 -1.67 13.69
N ALA A 401 -19.60 -0.69 12.81
CA ALA A 401 -20.35 0.56 12.77
C ALA A 401 -21.83 0.35 12.39
N ILE A 402 -22.12 -0.57 11.44
CA ILE A 402 -23.48 -0.92 11.05
C ILE A 402 -24.19 -1.62 12.20
N LYS A 403 -23.54 -2.59 12.87
CA LYS A 403 -24.14 -3.36 13.97
C LYS A 403 -24.42 -2.51 15.22
N ALA A 404 -23.53 -1.57 15.56
CA ALA A 404 -23.71 -0.67 16.69
C ALA A 404 -24.63 0.53 16.38
N GLY A 405 -24.75 0.89 15.09
CA GLY A 405 -25.24 2.19 14.65
C GLY A 405 -24.14 3.24 14.67
N GLN A 406 -24.04 4.04 13.60
CA GLN A 406 -22.91 4.96 13.36
C GLN A 406 -22.64 5.93 14.52
N ALA A 407 -23.69 6.48 15.13
CA ALA A 407 -23.53 7.45 16.22
C ALA A 407 -22.95 6.78 17.48
N GLU A 408 -23.47 5.61 17.86
CA GLU A 408 -22.99 4.84 19.01
C GLU A 408 -21.57 4.33 18.78
N PHE A 409 -21.29 3.80 17.58
CA PHE A 409 -19.93 3.40 17.20
C PHE A 409 -18.93 4.54 17.40
N THR A 410 -19.24 5.73 16.88
CA THR A 410 -18.37 6.92 17.00
C THR A 410 -18.16 7.33 18.45
N SER A 411 -19.24 7.34 19.26
CA SER A 411 -19.18 7.71 20.67
C SER A 411 -18.28 6.76 21.48
N ARG A 412 -18.48 5.45 21.34
CA ARG A 412 -17.69 4.43 22.05
C ARG A 412 -16.23 4.41 21.57
N LEU A 413 -16.00 4.56 20.26
CA LEU A 413 -14.66 4.62 19.73
C LEU A 413 -13.90 5.84 20.29
N LYS A 414 -14.53 7.02 20.31
CA LYS A 414 -13.95 8.22 20.90
C LYS A 414 -13.59 8.02 22.37
N THR A 415 -14.48 7.39 23.15
CA THR A 415 -14.23 7.07 24.56
C THR A 415 -13.06 6.11 24.74
N ALA A 416 -12.95 5.07 23.89
CA ALA A 416 -11.86 4.10 23.96
C ALA A 416 -10.49 4.66 23.57
N LEU A 417 -10.44 5.82 22.91
CA LEU A 417 -9.20 6.44 22.42
C LEU A 417 -8.83 7.73 23.17
N GLN A 418 -9.64 8.19 24.13
CA GLN A 418 -9.54 9.54 24.72
C GLN A 418 -8.36 9.74 25.67
N ASP A 419 -7.82 8.66 26.25
CA ASP A 419 -6.69 8.73 27.20
C ASP A 419 -5.32 8.81 26.50
N GLY A 420 -5.29 8.86 25.17
CA GLY A 420 -4.08 8.96 24.36
C GLY A 420 -3.33 7.65 24.17
N SER A 421 -3.91 6.52 24.61
CA SER A 421 -3.40 5.16 24.37
C SER A 421 -4.54 4.22 24.01
N ALA A 422 -4.27 3.18 23.23
CA ALA A 422 -5.24 2.15 22.93
C ALA A 422 -4.60 0.82 22.54
N SER A 423 -5.32 -0.25 22.82
CA SER A 423 -5.09 -1.59 22.28
C SER A 423 -6.35 -2.10 21.57
N LEU A 424 -6.18 -3.09 20.70
CA LEU A 424 -7.35 -3.73 20.07
C LEU A 424 -8.27 -4.39 21.13
N ALA A 425 -7.70 -4.87 22.24
CA ALA A 425 -8.46 -5.46 23.33
C ALA A 425 -9.36 -4.42 24.03
N GLU A 426 -8.87 -3.21 24.31
CA GLU A 426 -9.65 -2.12 24.90
C GLU A 426 -10.76 -1.66 23.96
N VAL A 427 -10.47 -1.52 22.67
CA VAL A 427 -11.51 -1.18 21.68
C VAL A 427 -12.57 -2.26 21.59
N ARG A 428 -12.21 -3.56 21.62
CA ARG A 428 -13.20 -4.66 21.67
C ARG A 428 -14.07 -4.59 22.93
N ALA A 429 -13.48 -4.28 24.08
CA ALA A 429 -14.20 -4.18 25.35
C ALA A 429 -15.26 -3.05 25.35
N ALA A 430 -15.10 -2.04 24.50
CA ALA A 430 -16.11 -1.00 24.29
C ALA A 430 -17.37 -1.49 23.55
N PHE A 431 -17.33 -2.70 22.94
CA PHE A 431 -18.45 -3.29 22.18
C PHE A 431 -18.78 -4.71 22.68
N PRO A 432 -19.18 -4.89 23.95
CA PRO A 432 -19.35 -6.19 24.55
C PRO A 432 -20.43 -7.05 23.88
N GLU A 433 -21.46 -6.42 23.32
CA GLU A 433 -22.53 -7.10 22.55
C GLU A 433 -22.06 -7.69 21.22
N GLN A 434 -20.89 -7.29 20.73
CA GLN A 434 -20.29 -7.79 19.50
C GLN A 434 -19.10 -8.72 19.77
N LYS A 435 -18.86 -9.10 21.02
CA LYS A 435 -17.64 -9.83 21.42
C LYS A 435 -17.37 -11.06 20.56
N GLU A 436 -18.35 -11.94 20.37
CA GLU A 436 -18.20 -13.18 19.60
C GLU A 436 -17.80 -12.88 18.13
N PHE A 437 -18.47 -11.91 17.52
CA PHE A 437 -18.13 -11.47 16.17
C PHE A 437 -16.71 -10.90 16.09
N LEU A 438 -16.29 -10.07 17.04
CA LEU A 438 -14.98 -9.43 17.03
C LEU A 438 -13.84 -10.41 17.30
N ASP A 439 -14.04 -11.34 18.22
CA ASP A 439 -13.07 -12.41 18.49
C ASP A 439 -12.85 -13.27 17.24
N TYR A 440 -13.93 -13.62 16.53
CA TYR A 440 -13.82 -14.33 15.27
C TYR A 440 -13.13 -13.45 14.20
N ALA A 441 -13.59 -12.22 13.97
CA ALA A 441 -13.16 -11.39 12.86
C ALA A 441 -11.68 -10.97 12.95
N PHE A 442 -11.16 -10.77 14.16
CA PHE A 442 -9.77 -10.36 14.36
C PHE A 442 -8.81 -11.51 14.64
N ASP A 443 -9.28 -12.59 15.31
CA ASP A 443 -8.39 -13.65 15.81
C ASP A 443 -8.43 -14.94 14.97
N GLN A 444 -9.33 -15.00 13.97
CA GLN A 444 -9.46 -16.18 13.12
C GLN A 444 -9.23 -15.85 11.65
N VAL A 445 -8.82 -16.85 10.90
CA VAL A 445 -8.86 -16.82 9.44
C VAL A 445 -10.32 -16.82 8.99
N THR A 446 -10.65 -16.05 7.98
CA THR A 446 -12.01 -16.03 7.42
C THR A 446 -12.37 -17.39 6.84
N ASP A 447 -13.45 -17.99 7.35
CA ASP A 447 -14.08 -19.21 6.84
C ASP A 447 -15.51 -18.96 6.34
N THR A 448 -16.00 -17.75 6.49
CA THR A 448 -17.33 -17.35 6.01
C THR A 448 -17.41 -17.50 4.50
N ASN A 449 -18.45 -18.20 4.05
CA ASN A 449 -18.87 -18.25 2.65
C ASN A 449 -20.41 -18.34 2.64
N LEU A 450 -21.04 -17.36 2.02
CA LEU A 450 -22.49 -17.24 1.91
C LEU A 450 -22.91 -17.72 0.53
N GLN A 451 -23.94 -18.58 0.50
CA GLN A 451 -24.41 -19.18 -0.73
C GLN A 451 -25.91 -18.94 -0.89
N ALA A 452 -26.31 -18.48 -2.07
CA ALA A 452 -27.70 -18.32 -2.47
C ALA A 452 -28.17 -19.53 -3.27
N GLY A 453 -29.29 -20.12 -2.88
CA GLY A 453 -29.98 -21.16 -3.64
C GLY A 453 -30.91 -20.56 -4.72
N LEU A 454 -31.30 -21.40 -5.69
CA LEU A 454 -32.28 -21.01 -6.70
C LEU A 454 -33.64 -20.69 -6.06
N PRO A 455 -34.33 -19.60 -6.47
CA PRO A 455 -35.65 -19.27 -5.99
C PRO A 455 -36.67 -20.35 -6.40
N GLN A 456 -37.43 -20.82 -5.45
CA GLN A 456 -38.46 -21.86 -5.61
C GLN A 456 -39.86 -21.24 -5.44
N ALA A 457 -40.71 -21.41 -6.44
CA ALA A 457 -42.06 -20.90 -6.43
C ALA A 457 -42.94 -21.67 -5.46
N GLY A 458 -43.73 -20.95 -4.66
CA GLY A 458 -44.80 -21.45 -3.82
C GLY A 458 -46.16 -20.81 -4.17
N GLN A 459 -47.18 -20.97 -3.32
CA GLN A 459 -48.46 -20.32 -3.51
C GLN A 459 -48.40 -18.84 -3.09
N GLY A 460 -48.12 -17.94 -4.07
CA GLY A 460 -48.03 -16.50 -3.86
C GLY A 460 -46.75 -16.04 -3.16
N GLU A 461 -45.78 -16.92 -3.01
CA GLU A 461 -44.48 -16.63 -2.41
C GLU A 461 -43.34 -17.35 -3.15
N TRP A 462 -42.13 -16.87 -2.92
CA TRP A 462 -40.92 -17.50 -3.40
C TRP A 462 -39.98 -17.75 -2.23
N LYS A 463 -39.44 -18.98 -2.14
CA LYS A 463 -38.51 -19.40 -1.12
C LYS A 463 -37.12 -19.51 -1.67
N VAL A 464 -36.12 -19.01 -0.92
CA VAL A 464 -34.71 -19.08 -1.28
C VAL A 464 -33.96 -19.70 -0.11
N ALA A 465 -33.31 -20.81 -0.37
CA ALA A 465 -32.41 -21.43 0.58
C ALA A 465 -31.11 -20.65 0.62
N LEU A 466 -30.61 -20.35 1.80
CA LEU A 466 -29.34 -19.69 2.06
C LEU A 466 -28.45 -20.66 2.84
N ARG A 467 -27.14 -20.58 2.63
CA ARG A 467 -26.17 -21.38 3.38
C ARG A 467 -25.01 -20.50 3.84
N ASN A 468 -24.56 -20.74 5.05
CA ASN A 468 -23.31 -20.20 5.59
C ASN A 468 -22.40 -21.36 5.98
N THR A 469 -21.19 -21.42 5.42
CA THR A 469 -20.21 -22.45 5.75
C THR A 469 -19.30 -22.03 6.91
N GLY A 470 -19.31 -20.74 7.27
CA GLY A 470 -18.47 -20.16 8.32
C GLY A 470 -18.92 -20.49 9.74
N ALA A 471 -18.04 -20.21 10.70
CA ALA A 471 -18.19 -20.57 12.10
C ALA A 471 -19.07 -19.61 12.91
N VAL A 472 -19.50 -18.47 12.35
CA VAL A 472 -20.32 -17.46 13.04
C VAL A 472 -21.60 -17.16 12.28
N ASP A 473 -22.65 -16.79 13.01
CA ASP A 473 -23.91 -16.36 12.42
C ASP A 473 -23.73 -15.05 11.65
N VAL A 474 -24.36 -14.98 10.48
CA VAL A 474 -24.29 -13.81 9.59
C VAL A 474 -25.69 -13.24 9.36
N THR A 475 -25.88 -11.96 9.69
CA THR A 475 -27.12 -11.24 9.40
C THR A 475 -26.91 -10.35 8.19
N VAL A 476 -27.66 -10.60 7.12
CA VAL A 476 -27.54 -9.94 5.82
C VAL A 476 -28.88 -9.54 5.24
N ASN A 477 -28.85 -8.63 4.30
CA ASN A 477 -29.97 -8.40 3.39
C ASN A 477 -29.83 -9.29 2.16
N VAL A 478 -30.94 -9.93 1.77
CA VAL A 478 -31.06 -10.71 0.57
C VAL A 478 -31.90 -9.91 -0.43
N GLU A 479 -31.34 -9.61 -1.60
CA GLU A 479 -32.08 -8.94 -2.67
C GLU A 479 -32.62 -9.98 -3.65
N ALA A 480 -33.88 -9.84 -4.01
CA ALA A 480 -34.51 -10.55 -5.12
C ALA A 480 -34.90 -9.59 -6.24
N VAL A 481 -34.62 -9.99 -7.47
CA VAL A 481 -34.97 -9.22 -8.68
C VAL A 481 -35.99 -10.03 -9.50
N GLN A 482 -37.16 -9.44 -9.75
CA GLN A 482 -38.20 -10.04 -10.57
C GLN A 482 -37.90 -9.89 -12.09
N GLU A 483 -38.59 -10.65 -12.93
CA GLU A 483 -38.49 -10.56 -14.38
C GLU A 483 -38.81 -9.16 -14.93
N ASN A 484 -39.74 -8.44 -14.29
CA ASN A 484 -40.08 -7.07 -14.63
C ASN A 484 -39.04 -6.01 -14.17
N GLY A 485 -37.94 -6.46 -13.51
CA GLY A 485 -36.88 -5.60 -12.96
C GLY A 485 -37.17 -5.05 -11.57
N GLN A 486 -38.33 -5.33 -10.97
CA GLN A 486 -38.63 -4.89 -9.62
C GLN A 486 -37.66 -5.57 -8.61
N ARG A 487 -37.15 -4.80 -7.67
CA ARG A 487 -36.26 -5.27 -6.61
C ARG A 487 -36.98 -5.34 -5.28
N MET A 488 -36.70 -6.39 -4.52
CA MET A 488 -37.22 -6.64 -3.18
C MET A 488 -36.06 -6.99 -2.27
N ASN A 489 -36.10 -6.54 -1.02
CA ASN A 489 -35.09 -6.87 -0.02
C ASN A 489 -35.77 -7.53 1.20
N ALA A 490 -35.11 -8.53 1.75
CA ALA A 490 -35.53 -9.18 2.99
C ALA A 490 -34.31 -9.46 3.88
N PRO A 491 -34.38 -9.12 5.18
CA PRO A 491 -33.31 -9.49 6.12
C PRO A 491 -33.32 -10.99 6.38
N ALA A 492 -32.17 -11.59 6.51
CA ALA A 492 -32.01 -12.99 6.88
C ALA A 492 -30.83 -13.18 7.83
N THR A 493 -30.99 -14.03 8.84
CA THR A 493 -29.87 -14.53 9.64
C THR A 493 -29.54 -15.95 9.18
N VAL A 494 -28.34 -16.08 8.61
CA VAL A 494 -27.83 -17.38 8.16
C VAL A 494 -26.92 -17.93 9.24
N ARG A 495 -27.36 -18.99 9.91
CA ARG A 495 -26.64 -19.58 11.05
C ARG A 495 -25.33 -20.23 10.62
N ALA A 496 -24.37 -20.20 11.54
CA ALA A 496 -23.06 -20.82 11.38
C ALA A 496 -23.17 -22.30 10.96
N LYS A 497 -22.45 -22.67 9.90
CA LYS A 497 -22.37 -24.03 9.33
C LYS A 497 -23.73 -24.64 9.02
N ASN A 498 -24.72 -23.81 8.68
CA ASN A 498 -26.11 -24.23 8.53
C ASN A 498 -26.78 -23.59 7.31
N PHE A 499 -28.02 -24.04 7.09
CA PHE A 499 -28.94 -23.48 6.13
C PHE A 499 -29.97 -22.58 6.83
N SER A 500 -30.42 -21.57 6.07
CA SER A 500 -31.56 -20.71 6.42
C SER A 500 -32.45 -20.56 5.20
N GLU A 501 -33.64 -20.01 5.37
CA GLU A 501 -34.56 -19.73 4.27
C GLU A 501 -35.02 -18.27 4.36
N VAL A 502 -35.15 -17.62 3.23
CA VAL A 502 -35.78 -16.32 3.10
C VAL A 502 -37.01 -16.44 2.18
N ILE A 503 -38.09 -15.75 2.53
CA ILE A 503 -39.36 -15.80 1.80
C ILE A 503 -39.66 -14.41 1.23
N PHE A 504 -39.90 -14.35 -0.09
CA PHE A 504 -40.37 -13.17 -0.80
C PHE A 504 -41.83 -13.35 -1.18
N ARG A 505 -42.72 -12.56 -0.60
CA ARG A 505 -44.15 -12.60 -0.92
C ARG A 505 -44.43 -11.72 -2.13
N THR A 506 -44.52 -12.36 -3.29
CA THR A 506 -44.84 -11.72 -4.56
C THR A 506 -45.42 -12.71 -5.57
N PRO A 507 -46.40 -12.30 -6.41
CA PRO A 507 -46.84 -13.11 -7.52
C PRO A 507 -45.86 -13.06 -8.71
N GLY A 508 -44.96 -12.06 -8.74
CA GLY A 508 -43.98 -11.87 -9.82
C GLY A 508 -42.86 -12.91 -9.76
N ARG A 509 -42.47 -13.41 -10.93
CA ARG A 509 -41.41 -14.39 -11.03
C ARG A 509 -40.06 -13.77 -10.67
N ILE A 510 -39.34 -14.39 -9.70
CA ILE A 510 -37.99 -13.99 -9.30
C ILE A 510 -37.00 -14.62 -10.30
N ARG A 511 -36.20 -13.79 -10.96
CA ARG A 511 -35.18 -14.22 -11.90
C ARG A 511 -33.78 -14.33 -11.26
N ARG A 512 -33.52 -13.55 -10.21
CA ARG A 512 -32.19 -13.46 -9.58
C ARG A 512 -32.35 -13.18 -8.08
N VAL A 513 -31.49 -13.78 -7.31
CA VAL A 513 -31.32 -13.51 -5.88
C VAL A 513 -29.87 -13.26 -5.60
N GLU A 514 -29.58 -12.32 -4.72
CA GLU A 514 -28.23 -12.02 -4.25
C GLU A 514 -28.23 -11.87 -2.72
N ILE A 515 -27.34 -12.62 -2.06
CA ILE A 515 -27.08 -12.50 -0.62
C ILE A 515 -25.93 -11.52 -0.38
N ASP A 516 -26.05 -10.70 0.67
CA ASP A 516 -25.04 -9.66 1.01
C ASP A 516 -24.64 -8.81 -0.20
N ARG A 517 -25.61 -8.20 -0.87
CA ARG A 517 -25.36 -7.36 -2.04
C ARG A 517 -24.34 -6.24 -1.78
N GLU A 518 -24.34 -5.66 -0.58
CA GLU A 518 -23.39 -4.62 -0.20
C GLU A 518 -21.99 -5.18 0.09
N LYS A 519 -21.82 -6.51 0.03
CA LYS A 519 -20.56 -7.23 0.27
C LYS A 519 -19.89 -6.76 1.56
N LEU A 520 -20.67 -6.76 2.63
CA LEU A 520 -20.24 -6.30 3.95
C LEU A 520 -19.29 -7.27 4.63
N TYR A 521 -19.52 -8.58 4.44
CA TYR A 521 -18.75 -9.61 5.10
C TYR A 521 -17.51 -10.01 4.29
N PRO A 522 -16.33 -10.11 4.93
CA PRO A 522 -15.21 -10.83 4.32
C PRO A 522 -15.63 -12.29 4.08
N GLN A 523 -15.41 -12.79 2.86
CA GLN A 523 -15.77 -14.15 2.46
C GLN A 523 -14.61 -14.84 1.72
N THR A 524 -14.62 -16.18 1.76
CA THR A 524 -13.64 -17.00 1.02
C THR A 524 -13.98 -17.09 -0.46
N ASP A 525 -15.26 -17.01 -0.83
CA ASP A 525 -15.78 -16.98 -2.20
C ASP A 525 -16.99 -16.05 -2.27
N TYR A 526 -17.02 -15.16 -3.24
CA TYR A 526 -18.17 -14.28 -3.52
C TYR A 526 -18.92 -14.68 -4.79
N SER A 527 -18.48 -15.73 -5.50
CA SER A 527 -19.06 -16.12 -6.78
C SER A 527 -20.38 -16.90 -6.64
N ASP A 528 -20.68 -17.41 -5.46
CA ASP A 528 -21.89 -18.17 -5.14
C ASP A 528 -22.90 -17.40 -4.27
N ASP A 529 -22.66 -16.11 -4.07
CA ASP A 529 -23.60 -15.17 -3.45
C ASP A 529 -24.88 -14.95 -4.30
N ILE A 530 -24.87 -15.35 -5.56
CA ILE A 530 -25.92 -15.06 -6.55
C ILE A 530 -26.53 -16.37 -7.08
N ALA A 531 -27.88 -16.39 -7.19
CA ALA A 531 -28.61 -17.47 -7.82
C ALA A 531 -29.65 -16.96 -8.84
N PRO A 532 -29.75 -17.50 -10.06
CA PRO A 532 -28.87 -18.51 -10.65
C PRO A 532 -27.41 -18.07 -10.65
N ARG A 533 -26.50 -19.03 -10.43
CA ARG A 533 -25.07 -18.72 -10.41
C ARG A 533 -24.66 -18.08 -11.73
N GLU A 534 -24.28 -16.83 -11.67
CA GLU A 534 -23.68 -16.14 -12.80
C GLU A 534 -22.17 -16.40 -12.75
N LEU A 535 -21.54 -16.56 -13.91
CA LEU A 535 -20.08 -16.55 -14.02
C LEU A 535 -19.58 -15.11 -13.82
N THR A 536 -19.86 -14.57 -12.63
CA THR A 536 -19.39 -13.25 -12.24
C THR A 536 -18.10 -13.43 -11.48
N ASP A 537 -17.07 -12.80 -12.00
CA ASP A 537 -15.84 -12.65 -11.24
C ASP A 537 -16.13 -11.89 -9.94
N THR A 538 -15.45 -12.25 -8.88
CA THR A 538 -15.40 -11.47 -7.63
C THR A 538 -15.06 -9.99 -7.93
N ASP A 539 -14.34 -9.76 -9.02
CA ASP A 539 -14.02 -8.44 -9.58
C ASP A 539 -14.88 -8.16 -10.83
N PRO A 540 -15.87 -7.25 -10.73
CA PRO A 540 -16.69 -6.84 -11.87
C PRO A 540 -15.89 -6.31 -13.06
N LEU A 541 -14.73 -5.70 -12.80
CA LEU A 541 -13.83 -5.21 -13.84
C LEU A 541 -13.25 -6.37 -14.66
N LEU A 542 -12.87 -7.47 -14.03
CA LEU A 542 -12.34 -8.64 -14.72
C LEU A 542 -13.38 -9.30 -15.64
N ALA A 543 -14.64 -9.30 -15.25
CA ALA A 543 -15.72 -9.83 -16.10
C ALA A 543 -15.78 -9.10 -17.46
N VAL A 544 -15.73 -7.76 -17.43
CA VAL A 544 -15.70 -6.93 -18.65
C VAL A 544 -14.38 -7.12 -19.39
N LYS A 545 -13.26 -7.08 -18.65
CA LYS A 545 -11.91 -7.17 -19.22
C LYS A 545 -11.68 -8.49 -19.98
N ARG A 546 -12.18 -9.61 -19.50
CA ARG A 546 -12.05 -10.91 -20.20
C ARG A 546 -12.70 -10.92 -21.59
N SER A 547 -13.89 -10.33 -21.73
CA SER A 547 -14.55 -10.20 -23.03
C SER A 547 -13.79 -9.24 -23.93
N PHE A 548 -13.34 -8.11 -23.36
CA PHE A 548 -12.55 -7.12 -24.08
C PHE A 548 -11.22 -7.68 -24.61
N ASP A 549 -10.47 -8.40 -23.78
CA ASP A 549 -9.18 -9.01 -24.16
C ASP A 549 -9.33 -10.10 -25.23
N LYS A 550 -10.49 -10.77 -25.29
CA LYS A 550 -10.86 -11.70 -26.36
C LYS A 550 -11.37 -10.99 -27.62
N GLN A 551 -11.40 -9.66 -27.64
CA GLN A 551 -11.97 -8.83 -28.72
C GLN A 551 -13.48 -9.04 -28.94
N ASP A 552 -14.18 -9.66 -27.99
CA ASP A 552 -15.63 -9.76 -27.99
C ASP A 552 -16.24 -8.48 -27.43
N TYR A 553 -16.12 -7.40 -28.21
CA TYR A 553 -16.49 -6.05 -27.79
C TYR A 553 -18.00 -5.89 -27.55
N ALA A 554 -18.82 -6.66 -28.24
CA ALA A 554 -20.27 -6.64 -28.05
C ALA A 554 -20.67 -7.21 -26.68
N ASN A 555 -20.05 -8.32 -26.27
CA ASN A 555 -20.28 -8.88 -24.93
C ASN A 555 -19.61 -8.03 -23.83
N ALA A 556 -18.44 -7.45 -24.12
CA ALA A 556 -17.80 -6.49 -23.20
C ALA A 556 -18.71 -5.27 -22.94
N GLU A 557 -19.31 -4.70 -23.98
CA GLU A 557 -20.31 -3.60 -23.86
C GLU A 557 -21.50 -4.03 -23.00
N LYS A 558 -22.11 -5.19 -23.32
CA LYS A 558 -23.29 -5.69 -22.60
C LYS A 558 -22.97 -5.86 -21.09
N THR A 559 -21.84 -6.51 -20.79
CA THR A 559 -21.42 -6.74 -19.40
C THR A 559 -21.09 -5.42 -18.68
N ALA A 560 -20.38 -4.50 -19.35
CA ALA A 560 -20.06 -3.19 -18.78
C ALA A 560 -21.33 -2.38 -18.43
N ARG A 561 -22.33 -2.38 -19.29
CA ARG A 561 -23.61 -1.69 -19.03
C ARG A 561 -24.35 -2.29 -17.84
N LEU A 562 -24.30 -3.61 -17.64
CA LEU A 562 -24.88 -4.26 -16.47
C LEU A 562 -24.17 -3.84 -15.18
N VAL A 563 -22.83 -3.85 -15.18
CA VAL A 563 -22.04 -3.40 -14.02
C VAL A 563 -22.29 -1.93 -13.71
N LEU A 564 -22.34 -1.07 -14.72
CA LEU A 564 -22.56 0.36 -14.54
C LEU A 564 -24.01 0.71 -14.13
N ALA A 565 -24.99 -0.16 -14.36
CA ALA A 565 -26.34 0.00 -13.82
C ALA A 565 -26.38 -0.13 -12.30
N ASP A 566 -25.51 -0.98 -11.73
CA ASP A 566 -25.40 -1.18 -10.28
C ASP A 566 -24.30 -0.29 -9.62
N ALA A 567 -23.24 0.04 -10.35
CA ALA A 567 -22.14 0.88 -9.91
C ALA A 567 -21.85 2.00 -10.93
N PRO A 568 -22.66 3.06 -10.99
CA PRO A 568 -22.60 4.06 -12.05
C PRO A 568 -21.32 4.92 -12.03
N ARG A 569 -20.57 4.93 -10.92
CA ARG A 569 -19.30 5.63 -10.76
C ARG A 569 -18.06 4.75 -10.95
N PHE A 570 -18.24 3.51 -11.44
CA PHE A 570 -17.12 2.61 -11.68
C PHE A 570 -16.39 2.99 -12.99
N ASP A 571 -15.53 3.96 -12.91
CA ASP A 571 -14.81 4.56 -14.04
C ASP A 571 -13.93 3.56 -14.81
N ASP A 572 -13.29 2.59 -14.12
CA ASP A 572 -12.51 1.53 -14.77
C ASP A 572 -13.37 0.66 -15.72
N VAL A 573 -14.62 0.40 -15.36
CA VAL A 573 -15.57 -0.31 -16.22
C VAL A 573 -16.06 0.60 -17.33
N ARG A 574 -16.34 1.88 -17.03
CA ARG A 574 -16.79 2.87 -18.02
C ARG A 574 -15.77 3.09 -19.12
N VAL A 575 -14.49 3.13 -18.78
CA VAL A 575 -13.43 3.26 -19.80
C VAL A 575 -13.33 2.04 -20.71
N LEU A 576 -13.58 0.83 -20.19
CA LEU A 576 -13.65 -0.38 -21.02
C LEU A 576 -14.89 -0.38 -21.93
N LEU A 577 -16.03 0.12 -21.43
CA LEU A 577 -17.23 0.37 -22.27
C LEU A 577 -16.89 1.30 -23.43
N ALA A 578 -16.27 2.46 -23.13
CA ALA A 578 -15.91 3.43 -24.15
C ALA A 578 -14.96 2.85 -25.21
N ARG A 579 -13.95 2.09 -24.78
CA ARG A 579 -13.01 1.41 -25.68
C ARG A 579 -13.69 0.34 -26.53
N SER A 580 -14.64 -0.41 -25.97
CA SER A 580 -15.44 -1.38 -26.71
C SER A 580 -16.31 -0.72 -27.77
N LEU A 581 -16.98 0.38 -27.43
CA LEU A 581 -17.77 1.18 -28.36
C LEU A 581 -16.92 1.73 -29.52
N LEU A 582 -15.70 2.22 -29.21
CA LEU A 582 -14.78 2.72 -30.22
C LEU A 582 -14.33 1.59 -31.18
N ALA A 583 -14.06 0.40 -30.66
CA ALA A 583 -13.72 -0.77 -31.46
C ALA A 583 -14.89 -1.26 -32.34
N LEU A 584 -16.14 -1.06 -31.90
CA LEU A 584 -17.36 -1.33 -32.68
C LEU A 584 -17.72 -0.21 -33.70
N GLY A 585 -16.86 0.83 -33.81
CA GLY A 585 -17.09 1.95 -34.72
C GLY A 585 -18.10 2.99 -34.23
N ARG A 586 -18.62 2.88 -33.01
CA ARG A 586 -19.59 3.79 -32.39
C ARG A 586 -18.89 4.98 -31.74
N THR A 587 -18.19 5.78 -32.57
CA THR A 587 -17.27 6.84 -32.13
C THR A 587 -17.91 7.89 -31.25
N ALA A 588 -19.11 8.38 -31.60
CA ALA A 588 -19.79 9.43 -30.83
C ALA A 588 -20.20 8.96 -29.42
N GLU A 589 -20.62 7.70 -29.28
CA GLU A 589 -20.96 7.13 -27.99
C GLU A 589 -19.68 6.88 -27.15
N ALA A 590 -18.62 6.38 -27.78
CA ALA A 590 -17.33 6.21 -27.15
C ALA A 590 -16.77 7.53 -26.60
N GLU A 591 -16.86 8.61 -27.42
CA GLU A 591 -16.41 9.96 -27.00
C GLU A 591 -17.18 10.45 -25.78
N LYS A 592 -18.50 10.26 -25.75
CA LYS A 592 -19.35 10.62 -24.62
C LYS A 592 -18.89 9.88 -23.34
N GLU A 593 -18.69 8.55 -23.41
CA GLU A 593 -18.27 7.78 -22.23
C GLU A 593 -16.86 8.13 -21.77
N PHE A 594 -15.90 8.42 -22.68
CA PHE A 594 -14.58 8.93 -22.31
C PHE A 594 -14.66 10.28 -21.59
N LYS A 595 -15.46 11.22 -22.09
CA LYS A 595 -15.67 12.50 -21.42
C LYS A 595 -16.30 12.32 -20.04
N THR A 596 -17.27 11.42 -19.90
CA THR A 596 -17.88 11.10 -18.59
C THR A 596 -16.85 10.61 -17.60
N VAL A 597 -15.85 9.80 -18.01
CA VAL A 597 -14.73 9.41 -17.13
C VAL A 597 -13.92 10.63 -16.68
N LEU A 598 -13.61 11.56 -17.57
CA LEU A 598 -12.84 12.75 -17.23
C LEU A 598 -13.64 13.76 -16.39
N ASP A 599 -14.97 13.74 -16.47
CA ASP A 599 -15.87 14.59 -15.68
C ASP A 599 -16.06 14.04 -14.25
N GLU A 600 -15.68 12.76 -13.97
CA GLU A 600 -15.73 12.22 -12.61
C GLU A 600 -14.93 13.08 -11.64
N ARG A 601 -15.48 13.24 -10.42
CA ARG A 601 -14.81 14.06 -9.38
C ARG A 601 -13.52 13.41 -8.91
N LEU A 602 -13.46 12.08 -8.88
CA LEU A 602 -12.38 11.31 -8.33
C LEU A 602 -12.12 10.05 -9.18
N PRO A 603 -11.67 10.21 -10.45
CA PRO A 603 -11.38 9.07 -11.32
C PRO A 603 -10.10 8.35 -10.87
N THR A 604 -9.88 7.12 -11.34
CA THR A 604 -8.57 6.48 -11.21
C THR A 604 -7.57 7.08 -12.22
N ALA A 605 -6.29 7.05 -11.88
CA ALA A 605 -5.22 7.44 -12.81
C ALA A 605 -5.28 6.64 -14.11
N ARG A 606 -5.54 5.32 -14.00
CA ARG A 606 -5.71 4.41 -15.13
C ARG A 606 -6.85 4.81 -16.05
N SER A 607 -8.03 5.07 -15.48
CA SER A 607 -9.21 5.45 -16.28
C SER A 607 -9.01 6.79 -16.96
N MET A 608 -8.40 7.77 -16.29
CA MET A 608 -8.03 9.04 -16.92
C MET A 608 -7.12 8.83 -18.13
N GLY A 609 -6.06 8.06 -17.97
CA GLY A 609 -5.12 7.81 -19.06
C GLY A 609 -5.76 7.15 -20.27
N TRP A 610 -6.52 6.07 -20.07
CA TRP A 610 -7.21 5.43 -21.17
C TRP A 610 -8.31 6.27 -21.81
N ALA A 611 -9.02 7.11 -21.03
CA ALA A 611 -10.00 8.05 -21.57
C ALA A 611 -9.33 9.09 -22.47
N LEU A 612 -8.19 9.64 -22.03
CA LEU A 612 -7.39 10.59 -22.81
C LEU A 612 -6.81 9.94 -24.07
N VAL A 613 -6.34 8.69 -24.00
CA VAL A 613 -5.90 7.92 -25.18
C VAL A 613 -7.05 7.73 -26.16
N GLY A 614 -8.25 7.38 -25.68
CA GLY A 614 -9.41 7.23 -26.55
C GLY A 614 -9.79 8.53 -27.26
N LEU A 615 -9.81 9.65 -26.55
CA LEU A 615 -10.06 10.96 -27.14
C LEU A 615 -8.95 11.38 -28.11
N ALA A 616 -7.68 11.05 -27.82
CA ALA A 616 -6.56 11.31 -28.72
C ALA A 616 -6.70 10.52 -30.03
N ASP A 617 -7.09 9.24 -29.97
CA ASP A 617 -7.32 8.40 -31.15
C ASP A 617 -8.50 8.94 -32.00
N ILE A 618 -9.58 9.35 -31.37
CA ILE A 618 -10.74 9.97 -32.07
C ILE A 618 -10.30 11.26 -32.78
N ALA A 619 -9.57 12.14 -32.08
CA ALA A 619 -9.08 13.39 -32.65
C ALA A 619 -8.11 13.14 -33.82
N GLN A 620 -7.21 12.16 -33.70
CA GLN A 620 -6.28 11.79 -34.77
C GLN A 620 -7.01 11.27 -36.02
N ARG A 621 -8.02 10.41 -35.85
CA ARG A 621 -8.85 9.90 -36.95
C ARG A 621 -9.64 11.02 -37.64
N ALA A 622 -10.00 12.08 -36.91
CA ALA A 622 -10.66 13.25 -37.42
C ALA A 622 -9.71 14.30 -38.06
N GLY A 623 -8.37 14.00 -38.10
CA GLY A 623 -7.37 14.93 -38.62
C GLY A 623 -7.03 16.09 -37.70
N GLN A 624 -7.50 16.10 -36.47
CA GLN A 624 -7.29 17.15 -35.46
C GLN A 624 -5.95 16.88 -34.71
N ASN A 625 -4.83 16.99 -35.40
CA ASN A 625 -3.53 16.55 -34.89
C ASN A 625 -3.10 17.30 -33.62
N GLU A 626 -3.31 18.61 -33.52
CA GLU A 626 -2.96 19.39 -32.33
C GLU A 626 -3.74 18.90 -31.09
N GLN A 627 -5.02 18.62 -31.27
CA GLN A 627 -5.85 18.10 -30.19
C GLN A 627 -5.47 16.68 -29.80
N ALA A 628 -5.14 15.84 -30.78
CA ALA A 628 -4.63 14.49 -30.53
C ALA A 628 -3.33 14.51 -29.71
N VAL A 629 -2.38 15.40 -30.06
CA VAL A 629 -1.13 15.60 -29.31
C VAL A 629 -1.40 16.07 -27.89
N ARG A 630 -2.32 17.01 -27.69
CA ARG A 630 -2.67 17.52 -26.37
C ARG A 630 -3.22 16.39 -25.48
N TYR A 631 -4.23 15.65 -25.94
CA TYR A 631 -4.79 14.53 -25.19
C TYR A 631 -3.75 13.44 -24.93
N ALA A 632 -2.92 13.10 -25.90
CA ALA A 632 -1.88 12.10 -25.73
C ALA A 632 -0.83 12.53 -24.67
N THR A 633 -0.45 13.83 -24.66
CA THR A 633 0.46 14.38 -23.65
C THR A 633 -0.18 14.34 -22.25
N GLU A 634 -1.44 14.71 -22.12
CA GLU A 634 -2.17 14.60 -20.85
C GLU A 634 -2.31 13.15 -20.39
N ALA A 635 -2.51 12.19 -21.31
CA ALA A 635 -2.52 10.76 -20.99
C ALA A 635 -1.18 10.29 -20.41
N LEU A 636 -0.05 10.74 -20.97
CA LEU A 636 1.27 10.44 -20.45
C LEU A 636 1.51 11.03 -19.05
N ARG A 637 0.96 12.23 -18.81
CA ARG A 637 1.02 12.88 -17.49
C ARG A 637 0.13 12.20 -16.44
N ALA A 638 -0.89 11.45 -16.85
CA ALA A 638 -1.72 10.69 -15.93
C ALA A 638 -0.95 9.54 -15.24
N ASP A 639 0.24 9.19 -15.75
CA ASP A 639 1.10 8.12 -15.23
C ASP A 639 0.33 6.79 -15.12
N THR A 640 -0.05 6.27 -16.27
CA THR A 640 -0.93 5.11 -16.38
C THR A 640 -0.16 3.83 -16.66
N GLU A 641 -0.88 2.73 -16.71
CA GLU A 641 -0.31 1.46 -17.11
C GLU A 641 0.39 1.54 -18.48
N TYR A 642 1.36 0.66 -18.67
CA TYR A 642 2.22 0.62 -19.84
C TYR A 642 1.45 0.70 -21.19
N GLY A 643 0.32 -0.03 -21.32
CA GLY A 643 -0.47 -0.03 -22.57
C GLY A 643 -1.04 1.34 -22.94
N ALA A 644 -1.54 2.10 -21.99
CA ALA A 644 -2.04 3.46 -22.22
C ALA A 644 -0.89 4.42 -22.58
N SER A 645 0.21 4.34 -21.86
CA SER A 645 1.40 5.16 -22.13
C SER A 645 1.99 4.89 -23.51
N LEU A 646 2.06 3.63 -23.95
CA LEU A 646 2.52 3.26 -25.29
C LEU A 646 1.58 3.78 -26.37
N ALA A 647 0.27 3.62 -26.19
CA ALA A 647 -0.73 4.12 -27.15
C ALA A 647 -0.66 5.65 -27.29
N ALA A 648 -0.54 6.36 -26.18
CA ALA A 648 -0.40 7.82 -26.16
C ALA A 648 0.86 8.28 -26.92
N ARG A 649 2.03 7.63 -26.68
CA ARG A 649 3.28 7.93 -27.42
C ARG A 649 3.11 7.71 -28.91
N ASN A 650 2.52 6.60 -29.31
CA ASN A 650 2.30 6.27 -30.71
C ASN A 650 1.42 7.33 -31.40
N ILE A 651 0.34 7.79 -30.76
CA ILE A 651 -0.51 8.86 -31.29
C ILE A 651 0.27 10.17 -31.44
N ARG A 652 0.96 10.61 -30.38
CA ARG A 652 1.76 11.84 -30.38
C ARG A 652 2.83 11.82 -31.46
N ASN A 653 3.55 10.71 -31.60
CA ASN A 653 4.64 10.59 -32.57
C ASN A 653 4.14 10.60 -34.03
N ARG A 654 2.98 9.98 -34.30
CA ARG A 654 2.35 10.03 -35.64
C ARG A 654 1.87 11.45 -35.98
N ALA A 655 1.39 12.19 -35.00
CA ALA A 655 1.00 13.59 -35.19
C ALA A 655 2.19 14.55 -35.38
N GLY A 656 3.44 14.04 -35.33
CA GLY A 656 4.65 14.79 -35.67
C GLY A 656 5.23 15.66 -34.55
N ASN A 657 4.75 15.52 -33.32
CA ASN A 657 5.26 16.29 -32.19
C ASN A 657 6.57 15.66 -31.64
N ARG A 658 7.71 16.32 -31.93
CA ARG A 658 9.04 15.95 -31.43
C ARG A 658 9.63 17.11 -30.67
N THR A 659 10.27 16.82 -29.53
CA THR A 659 11.02 17.81 -28.77
C THR A 659 12.45 17.32 -28.59
N ALA A 660 13.39 18.25 -28.55
CA ALA A 660 14.80 17.97 -28.34
C ALA A 660 15.39 18.99 -27.37
N ASP A 661 16.40 18.55 -26.64
CA ASP A 661 17.26 19.41 -25.80
C ASP A 661 18.71 19.10 -26.06
N ALA A 662 19.49 20.13 -26.32
CA ALA A 662 20.90 19.98 -26.71
C ALA A 662 21.75 19.34 -25.58
N THR A 663 21.43 19.63 -24.33
CA THR A 663 22.19 19.08 -23.19
C THR A 663 21.86 17.61 -22.96
N VAL A 664 20.61 17.22 -23.19
CA VAL A 664 20.15 15.82 -23.16
C VAL A 664 20.76 15.03 -24.33
N THR A 665 20.81 15.65 -25.52
CA THR A 665 21.46 15.04 -26.70
C THR A 665 22.93 14.76 -26.42
N ALA A 666 23.66 15.75 -25.89
CA ALA A 666 25.06 15.59 -25.53
C ALA A 666 25.31 14.48 -24.49
N PHE A 667 24.38 14.30 -23.54
CA PHE A 667 24.43 13.19 -22.58
C PHE A 667 24.33 11.85 -23.29
N PHE A 668 23.34 11.65 -24.20
CA PHE A 668 23.19 10.38 -24.90
C PHE A 668 24.32 10.14 -25.92
N ASP A 669 24.91 11.15 -26.51
CA ASP A 669 26.11 10.99 -27.34
C ASP A 669 27.31 10.48 -26.51
N GLN A 670 27.43 10.86 -25.24
CA GLN A 670 28.43 10.31 -24.33
C GLN A 670 28.08 8.86 -23.91
N TRP A 671 26.82 8.61 -23.61
CA TRP A 671 26.32 7.29 -23.24
C TRP A 671 26.55 6.30 -24.38
N ASP A 672 26.14 6.63 -25.61
CA ASP A 672 26.26 5.79 -26.79
C ASP A 672 27.74 5.42 -27.07
N ARG A 673 28.66 6.38 -26.96
CA ARG A 673 30.09 6.10 -27.09
C ARG A 673 30.63 5.20 -26.00
N ALA A 674 30.27 5.43 -24.76
CA ALA A 674 30.70 4.59 -23.62
C ALA A 674 30.14 3.18 -23.73
N ALA A 675 28.88 3.02 -24.15
CA ALA A 675 28.21 1.75 -24.33
C ALA A 675 28.85 0.95 -25.50
N ALA A 676 28.98 1.56 -26.67
CA ALA A 676 29.61 0.92 -27.84
C ALA A 676 31.09 0.59 -27.60
N GLY A 677 31.80 1.40 -26.81
CA GLY A 677 33.19 1.17 -26.42
C GLY A 677 33.34 0.19 -25.23
N ASN A 678 32.26 -0.32 -24.65
CA ASN A 678 32.25 -1.17 -23.44
C ASN A 678 33.01 -0.55 -22.25
N GLN A 679 32.93 0.76 -22.12
CA GLN A 679 33.69 1.54 -21.13
C GLN A 679 32.95 1.64 -19.81
N LYS A 680 32.99 0.56 -19.01
CA LYS A 680 32.25 0.44 -17.76
C LYS A 680 32.42 1.65 -16.82
N ALA A 681 33.64 2.11 -16.63
CA ALA A 681 33.89 3.25 -15.73
C ALA A 681 33.22 4.55 -16.20
N GLN A 682 33.14 4.78 -17.55
CA GLN A 682 32.44 5.92 -18.10
C GLN A 682 30.92 5.76 -17.98
N LEU A 683 30.38 4.56 -18.23
CA LEU A 683 28.96 4.27 -18.02
C LEU A 683 28.57 4.49 -16.54
N ASP A 684 29.36 3.97 -15.61
CA ASP A 684 29.10 4.16 -14.17
C ASP A 684 29.18 5.64 -13.76
N ALA A 685 30.06 6.44 -14.42
CA ALA A 685 30.13 7.88 -14.17
C ALA A 685 28.90 8.65 -14.72
N LEU A 686 28.18 8.09 -15.68
CA LEU A 686 26.95 8.67 -16.26
C LEU A 686 25.67 8.25 -15.53
N VAL A 687 25.76 7.41 -14.51
CA VAL A 687 24.63 6.93 -13.71
C VAL A 687 24.67 7.56 -12.33
N LEU A 688 23.50 7.83 -11.74
CA LEU A 688 23.43 8.15 -10.32
C LEU A 688 23.76 6.89 -9.50
N PRO A 689 24.74 6.95 -8.61
CA PRO A 689 25.10 5.81 -7.76
C PRO A 689 23.90 5.27 -6.99
N GLY A 690 23.76 3.92 -6.97
CA GLY A 690 22.64 3.23 -6.32
C GLY A 690 21.32 3.24 -7.10
N GLU A 691 21.25 3.90 -8.27
CA GLU A 691 20.04 3.98 -9.09
C GLU A 691 20.05 2.97 -10.25
N ALA A 692 20.55 3.33 -11.41
CA ALA A 692 20.53 2.49 -12.61
C ALA A 692 21.80 1.62 -12.77
N SER A 693 22.51 1.29 -11.70
CA SER A 693 23.78 0.55 -11.71
C SER A 693 23.66 -0.85 -12.34
N ARG A 694 22.51 -1.51 -12.20
CA ARG A 694 22.25 -2.81 -12.84
C ARG A 694 22.12 -2.67 -14.35
N PHE A 695 21.51 -1.58 -14.81
CA PHE A 695 21.36 -1.30 -16.23
C PHE A 695 22.74 -1.00 -16.87
N SER A 696 23.52 -0.09 -16.27
CA SER A 696 24.88 0.19 -16.77
C SER A 696 25.78 -1.05 -16.77
N GLY A 697 25.66 -1.89 -15.74
CA GLY A 697 26.37 -3.17 -15.65
C GLY A 697 25.95 -4.18 -16.73
N GLY A 698 24.67 -4.19 -17.10
CA GLY A 698 24.14 -5.04 -18.18
C GLY A 698 24.56 -4.56 -19.59
N VAL A 699 24.80 -3.27 -19.77
CA VAL A 699 25.28 -2.68 -21.02
C VAL A 699 26.79 -2.91 -21.19
N ALA A 700 27.54 -2.77 -20.11
CA ALA A 700 29.00 -2.89 -20.14
C ALA A 700 29.48 -4.31 -20.49
N GLY A 701 30.39 -4.43 -21.44
CA GLY A 701 31.03 -5.70 -21.83
C GLY A 701 30.21 -6.61 -22.73
N GLN A 702 29.00 -6.21 -23.12
CA GLN A 702 28.13 -7.03 -24.00
C GLN A 702 27.72 -6.31 -25.29
N THR A 703 28.07 -5.05 -25.47
CA THR A 703 27.57 -4.20 -26.54
C THR A 703 28.56 -4.10 -27.70
N ALA A 704 28.11 -4.43 -28.92
CA ALA A 704 28.85 -4.18 -30.15
C ALA A 704 28.48 -2.84 -30.81
N GLN A 705 27.19 -2.47 -30.72
CA GLN A 705 26.69 -1.18 -31.19
C GLN A 705 25.57 -0.71 -30.25
N TRP A 706 25.54 0.59 -30.01
CA TRP A 706 24.48 1.24 -29.24
C TRP A 706 24.17 2.60 -29.83
N LYS A 707 22.93 2.85 -30.15
CA LYS A 707 22.48 4.15 -30.66
C LYS A 707 21.13 4.52 -30.06
N THR A 708 21.11 5.71 -29.47
CA THR A 708 19.93 6.33 -28.85
C THR A 708 19.44 7.48 -29.74
N ASN A 709 18.30 7.30 -30.39
CA ASN A 709 17.68 8.34 -31.22
C ASN A 709 16.53 8.98 -30.43
N ILE A 710 16.78 10.16 -29.86
CA ILE A 710 15.80 10.87 -29.04
C ILE A 710 14.59 11.24 -29.88
N SER A 711 13.40 10.88 -29.44
CA SER A 711 12.12 11.23 -30.06
C SER A 711 11.40 12.34 -29.31
N HIS A 712 11.52 12.38 -27.97
CA HIS A 712 10.87 13.40 -27.15
C HIS A 712 11.63 13.63 -25.84
N VAL A 713 11.67 14.89 -25.39
CA VAL A 713 12.19 15.30 -24.08
C VAL A 713 11.08 16.06 -23.36
N ASP A 714 10.69 15.58 -22.18
CA ASP A 714 9.73 16.23 -21.28
C ASP A 714 10.44 16.63 -19.98
N MET A 715 10.58 17.94 -19.77
CA MET A 715 11.13 18.47 -18.52
C MET A 715 10.06 18.39 -17.43
N ILE A 716 10.25 17.51 -16.45
CA ILE A 716 9.33 17.34 -15.31
C ILE A 716 9.46 18.53 -14.36
N ASP A 717 10.70 18.90 -14.07
CA ASP A 717 11.10 20.03 -13.24
C ASP A 717 12.47 20.55 -13.71
N ALA A 718 13.04 21.51 -12.99
CA ALA A 718 14.34 22.11 -13.35
C ALA A 718 15.50 21.10 -13.39
N ASN A 719 15.38 19.99 -12.66
CA ASN A 719 16.45 19.02 -12.43
C ASN A 719 16.14 17.61 -12.99
N THR A 720 14.93 17.40 -13.54
CA THR A 720 14.48 16.07 -13.99
C THR A 720 13.93 16.13 -15.40
N ALA A 721 14.44 15.27 -16.29
CA ALA A 721 13.93 15.08 -17.64
C ALA A 721 13.49 13.61 -17.86
N LEU A 722 12.34 13.42 -18.51
CA LEU A 722 11.95 12.15 -19.14
C LEU A 722 12.33 12.22 -20.62
N VAL A 723 13.08 11.21 -21.07
CA VAL A 723 13.59 11.16 -22.44
C VAL A 723 13.09 9.89 -23.10
N GLU A 724 12.31 10.05 -24.15
CA GLU A 724 11.89 8.95 -25.00
C GLU A 724 12.82 8.83 -26.19
N ALA A 725 13.24 7.61 -26.47
CA ALA A 725 14.17 7.34 -27.57
C ALA A 725 13.82 6.06 -28.31
N ASN A 726 14.09 6.05 -29.61
CA ASN A 726 14.15 4.83 -30.42
C ASN A 726 15.57 4.29 -30.32
N MET A 727 15.68 3.05 -29.89
CA MET A 727 16.93 2.36 -29.66
C MET A 727 17.32 1.49 -30.87
N SER A 728 18.60 1.45 -31.16
CA SER A 728 19.18 0.49 -32.09
C SER A 728 20.44 -0.09 -31.44
N ILE A 729 20.38 -1.38 -31.12
CA ILE A 729 21.39 -2.05 -30.28
C ILE A 729 21.83 -3.33 -30.98
N LYS A 730 23.12 -3.61 -30.91
CA LYS A 730 23.68 -4.92 -31.24
C LYS A 730 24.54 -5.40 -30.07
N LEU A 731 24.11 -6.48 -29.44
CA LEU A 731 24.89 -7.16 -28.43
C LEU A 731 25.86 -8.15 -29.10
N LEU A 732 26.95 -8.48 -28.40
CA LEU A 732 27.88 -9.52 -28.85
C LEU A 732 27.13 -10.85 -28.97
N ASN A 733 27.31 -11.53 -30.11
CA ASN A 733 26.69 -12.82 -30.39
C ASN A 733 25.14 -12.86 -30.46
N ARG A 734 24.50 -11.69 -30.70
CA ARG A 734 23.06 -11.60 -30.95
C ARG A 734 22.79 -10.83 -32.25
N ASP A 735 21.61 -11.02 -32.81
CA ASP A 735 21.13 -10.20 -33.92
C ASP A 735 20.87 -8.77 -33.47
N PRO A 736 20.92 -7.78 -34.38
CA PRO A 736 20.56 -6.41 -34.07
C PRO A 736 19.13 -6.32 -33.55
N GLU A 737 18.96 -5.61 -32.46
CA GLU A 737 17.69 -5.36 -31.80
C GLU A 737 17.31 -3.87 -31.94
N SER A 738 16.03 -3.59 -32.09
CA SER A 738 15.50 -2.22 -32.12
C SER A 738 14.23 -2.09 -31.31
N GLY A 739 13.93 -0.90 -30.85
CA GLY A 739 12.74 -0.69 -30.05
C GLY A 739 12.70 0.68 -29.38
N MET A 740 11.97 0.79 -28.31
CA MET A 740 11.76 2.04 -27.59
C MET A 740 12.29 1.95 -26.15
N ALA A 741 12.82 3.06 -25.68
CA ALA A 741 13.16 3.24 -24.26
C ALA A 741 12.66 4.58 -23.74
N VAL A 742 12.41 4.63 -22.42
CA VAL A 742 12.13 5.86 -21.67
C VAL A 742 13.13 5.94 -20.54
N PHE A 743 13.92 6.99 -20.56
CA PHE A 743 14.96 7.24 -19.58
C PHE A 743 14.57 8.43 -18.71
N ARG A 744 14.86 8.33 -17.43
CA ARG A 744 14.76 9.46 -16.51
C ARG A 744 16.14 9.96 -16.17
N LEU A 745 16.40 11.21 -16.49
CA LEU A 745 17.66 11.89 -16.21
C LEU A 745 17.49 12.85 -15.04
N HIS A 746 18.55 13.00 -14.25
CA HIS A 746 18.66 13.99 -13.19
C HIS A 746 19.90 14.85 -13.36
N ARG A 747 19.80 16.14 -13.06
CA ARG A 747 20.95 17.02 -12.97
C ARG A 747 21.77 16.69 -11.73
N ALA A 748 23.07 16.48 -11.92
CA ALA A 748 24.04 16.29 -10.87
C ALA A 748 25.28 17.14 -11.21
N GLY A 749 25.50 18.21 -10.45
CA GLY A 749 26.47 19.25 -10.83
C GLY A 749 26.04 19.94 -12.12
N ASN A 750 26.97 20.07 -13.05
CA ASN A 750 26.74 20.76 -14.33
C ASN A 750 26.24 19.85 -15.47
N GLY A 751 25.90 18.57 -15.20
CA GLY A 751 25.52 17.61 -16.22
C GLY A 751 24.32 16.76 -15.86
N TRP A 752 23.90 15.96 -16.85
CA TRP A 752 22.85 14.94 -16.64
C TRP A 752 23.46 13.61 -16.17
N LYS A 753 22.71 12.87 -15.39
CA LYS A 753 22.97 11.47 -15.02
C LYS A 753 21.71 10.64 -15.18
N LEU A 754 21.87 9.38 -15.57
CA LEU A 754 20.79 8.43 -15.66
C LEU A 754 20.33 8.03 -14.25
N GLY A 755 19.06 8.32 -13.91
CA GLY A 755 18.44 7.99 -12.64
C GLY A 755 17.61 6.70 -12.71
N SER A 756 16.90 6.47 -13.82
CA SER A 756 16.18 5.21 -14.06
C SER A 756 15.93 4.96 -15.53
N VAL A 757 15.57 3.72 -15.84
CA VAL A 757 15.05 3.32 -17.15
C VAL A 757 13.62 2.85 -16.90
N ASP A 758 12.67 3.72 -17.23
CA ASP A 758 11.26 3.50 -16.89
C ASP A 758 10.59 2.53 -17.87
N VAL A 759 11.07 2.49 -19.12
CA VAL A 759 10.66 1.55 -20.16
C VAL A 759 11.90 1.13 -20.97
N PHE A 760 12.02 -0.15 -21.29
CA PHE A 760 13.02 -0.67 -22.21
C PHE A 760 12.44 -1.85 -23.01
N GLU A 761 11.97 -1.55 -24.20
CA GLU A 761 11.40 -2.52 -25.15
C GLU A 761 12.27 -2.57 -26.40
N VAL A 762 13.36 -3.26 -26.32
CA VAL A 762 14.28 -3.49 -27.41
C VAL A 762 14.35 -4.98 -27.68
N ARG A 763 14.01 -5.39 -28.91
CA ARG A 763 13.91 -6.80 -29.34
C ARG A 763 14.50 -6.99 -30.73
#